data_70e3739c6df1b290c84d4cc5d0123ee1
#
_entry.id   70e3739c6df1b290c84d4cc5d0123ee1
#
_cell.length_a   1.000
_cell.length_b   1.000
_cell.length_c   1.000
_cell.angle_alpha   90.00
_cell.angle_beta   90.00
_cell.angle_gamma   90.00
#
_symmetry.space_group_name_H-M   'P 1'
#
loop_
_entity.id
_entity.type
_entity.pdbx_description
1 polymer ?
#
loop_
_entity_poly.entity_id
_entity_poly.type
_entity_poly.pdbx_seq_one_letter_code
_entity_poly.pdbx_strand_id
1 'polypeptide(L)'
;MAARDNHGTGAPWGGDFEMIGKSHRKVDGLAKATGEAIYADDIVLPGMLHAKTLRSPHAHARIRSIGTSKALALEGVHAVITGESMPTKYGVIPWTPDENALAVDKVRFIGDEVAAVAAIDEDTAEAALRLIEVDYEVLHAYFDPLEALQRDEPPIHETKKNNNVSKRVELEFGDCAAALEASDVVLDNEYSFHGSTHAAIEPHCAVARFAADGLLTLWSSTQITHYVHRALSHVLDVPPQRIRVIQPCLGGAFGGKSDPFSLEFCVAKLAMETGRPVKMLWTREEVFYAHRGRHPMQMRYKTGASKDGRISAVDANILIDGGSYSSFGLVTTYYSGQLLTGPYDFPNYHFDSTRVFTNKPPCGPKRGHGSVQPRFAFETQFDELAVKLNIDPIEIRRRNYMGDDTKTVNGQRVTSNGFMECLDKVEEASTWKDRRAKLPFGQGLGVAGSMYISGTNYPIYPNPMPQAGIQLKVDRSGVVTIFTGGNDIGQGSNSVVAYLVCEELGVELDHVRVVAADTDLCPVDLGAYSSRVTFMVGNATIDACRKLRSQVVEAVAAEWECDPKRVRLVRGVALDLEDPDRFLGMREAFHIAEAKFDTLGSTGSYNTPTLGGDYRGGTIGASPAYSFTAHVVEANVDEETGRITVPKVWCAHDCGRALNPMLVAGQIEGSVYMGIVEALMEDHKVNRFGLHSGPSLLDYRMATTIDTPDIEAYIVESIDPEGPYGAKEAGEGPLHSSIPALGNAIFDAVGVRLRDLPFTPAKVLAGLREKRETEEKLETGMDAAGVGDN
;
A
#
# COMPACT_ATOMS: atom_id res chain seq x y z
N MET A 1 28.91 -5.92 13.29
CA MET A 1 28.42 -5.89 11.89
C MET A 1 29.62 -5.80 10.97
N ALA A 2 29.85 -6.78 10.11
CA ALA A 2 30.92 -6.71 9.13
C ALA A 2 30.48 -5.70 8.04
N ALA A 3 31.34 -4.75 7.72
CA ALA A 3 31.14 -3.79 6.65
C ALA A 3 30.80 -4.56 5.34
N ARG A 4 29.70 -4.26 4.70
CA ARG A 4 29.29 -4.83 3.43
C ARG A 4 30.08 -4.15 2.32
N ASP A 5 31.31 -4.60 2.09
CA ASP A 5 32.16 -4.10 1.00
C ASP A 5 31.79 -4.83 -0.30
N ASN A 6 31.19 -4.13 -1.25
CA ASN A 6 30.71 -4.70 -2.49
C ASN A 6 31.76 -4.82 -3.60
N HIS A 7 32.82 -3.99 -3.57
CA HIS A 7 33.80 -3.90 -4.67
C HIS A 7 35.21 -3.63 -4.19
N GLY A 8 35.55 -3.89 -2.94
CA GLY A 8 36.88 -3.62 -2.39
C GLY A 8 37.22 -2.15 -2.21
N THR A 9 36.25 -1.24 -2.25
CA THR A 9 36.44 0.22 -2.14
C THR A 9 36.27 0.76 -0.72
N GLY A 10 35.90 -0.07 0.24
CA GLY A 10 35.81 0.28 1.67
C GLY A 10 34.56 1.09 2.07
N ALA A 11 33.72 1.49 1.11
CA ALA A 11 32.46 2.18 1.38
C ALA A 11 31.27 1.24 1.12
N PRO A 12 30.33 1.06 2.05
CA PRO A 12 29.11 0.34 1.78
C PRO A 12 28.37 1.05 0.65
N TRP A 13 28.07 0.34 -0.45
CA TRP A 13 27.34 0.87 -1.59
C TRP A 13 28.02 2.02 -2.37
N GLY A 14 29.35 2.21 -2.28
CA GLY A 14 30.13 3.13 -3.13
C GLY A 14 30.60 2.47 -4.42
N GLY A 15 30.73 3.21 -5.52
CA GLY A 15 31.31 2.78 -6.79
C GLY A 15 30.45 3.09 -8.03
N ASP A 16 31.03 2.90 -9.20
CA ASP A 16 30.34 2.93 -10.50
C ASP A 16 29.65 1.59 -10.73
N PHE A 17 28.34 1.60 -10.87
CA PHE A 17 27.52 0.42 -11.13
C PHE A 17 27.23 0.28 -12.63
N GLU A 18 27.13 -0.97 -13.10
CA GLU A 18 26.81 -1.25 -14.49
C GLU A 18 25.31 -1.19 -14.77
N MET A 19 24.48 -1.64 -13.83
CA MET A 19 23.02 -1.71 -13.93
C MET A 19 22.34 -0.72 -13.00
N ILE A 20 22.79 -0.64 -11.77
CA ILE A 20 22.14 0.13 -10.70
C ILE A 20 22.31 1.64 -10.94
N GLY A 21 21.25 2.41 -10.73
CA GLY A 21 21.24 3.85 -10.95
C GLY A 21 21.01 4.26 -12.42
N LYS A 22 20.73 3.31 -13.30
CA LYS A 22 20.48 3.52 -14.72
C LYS A 22 19.07 3.09 -15.12
N SER A 23 18.51 3.76 -16.12
CA SER A 23 17.18 3.42 -16.65
C SER A 23 17.27 2.23 -17.62
N HIS A 24 16.59 1.15 -17.27
CA HIS A 24 16.48 -0.06 -18.07
C HIS A 24 15.02 -0.42 -18.34
N ARG A 25 14.75 -1.13 -19.43
CA ARG A 25 13.42 -1.68 -19.76
C ARG A 25 12.99 -2.71 -18.70
N LYS A 26 11.69 -2.77 -18.42
CA LYS A 26 11.12 -3.87 -17.63
C LYS A 26 11.30 -5.20 -18.35
N VAL A 27 11.61 -6.27 -17.59
CA VAL A 27 11.77 -7.64 -18.15
C VAL A 27 10.50 -8.18 -18.77
N ASP A 28 9.34 -7.74 -18.29
CA ASP A 28 7.99 -8.11 -18.75
C ASP A 28 7.34 -7.03 -19.63
N GLY A 29 8.03 -5.91 -19.88
CA GLY A 29 7.46 -4.76 -20.58
C GLY A 29 7.05 -5.05 -22.01
N LEU A 30 7.82 -5.87 -22.74
CA LEU A 30 7.48 -6.22 -24.12
C LEU A 30 6.20 -7.05 -24.20
N ALA A 31 6.09 -8.11 -23.39
CA ALA A 31 4.89 -8.96 -23.35
C ALA A 31 3.62 -8.16 -23.00
N LYS A 32 3.73 -7.20 -22.07
CA LYS A 32 2.60 -6.30 -21.74
C LYS A 32 2.25 -5.36 -22.88
N ALA A 33 3.24 -4.81 -23.57
CA ALA A 33 3.00 -3.88 -24.70
C ALA A 33 2.46 -4.57 -25.96
N THR A 34 2.81 -5.84 -26.18
CA THR A 34 2.35 -6.64 -27.36
C THR A 34 1.06 -7.41 -27.09
N GLY A 35 0.57 -7.44 -25.84
CA GLY A 35 -0.62 -8.22 -25.45
C GLY A 35 -0.34 -9.72 -25.24
N GLU A 36 0.93 -10.13 -25.13
CA GLU A 36 1.32 -11.52 -24.84
C GLU A 36 1.28 -11.83 -23.34
N ALA A 37 1.20 -10.81 -22.47
CA ALA A 37 1.11 -11.01 -21.03
C ALA A 37 -0.21 -11.66 -20.65
N ILE A 38 -0.16 -12.72 -19.85
CA ILE A 38 -1.33 -13.49 -19.42
C ILE A 38 -1.81 -13.00 -18.06
N TYR A 39 -3.04 -12.52 -17.98
CA TYR A 39 -3.76 -12.13 -16.78
C TYR A 39 -4.67 -13.26 -16.28
N ALA A 40 -5.24 -13.13 -15.09
CA ALA A 40 -6.07 -14.19 -14.53
C ALA A 40 -7.31 -14.51 -15.40
N ASP A 41 -7.91 -13.50 -16.02
CA ASP A 41 -9.07 -13.68 -16.91
C ASP A 41 -8.74 -14.32 -18.25
N ASP A 42 -7.49 -14.21 -18.72
CA ASP A 42 -7.04 -14.85 -19.98
C ASP A 42 -6.91 -16.38 -19.83
N ILE A 43 -6.95 -16.92 -18.60
CA ILE A 43 -6.79 -18.34 -18.36
C ILE A 43 -8.07 -19.08 -18.77
N VAL A 44 -7.95 -20.00 -19.74
CA VAL A 44 -9.02 -20.87 -20.21
C VAL A 44 -8.56 -22.33 -20.10
N LEU A 45 -9.31 -23.16 -19.38
CA LEU A 45 -9.04 -24.58 -19.19
C LEU A 45 -10.13 -25.44 -19.84
N PRO A 46 -9.79 -26.63 -20.37
CA PRO A 46 -10.80 -27.53 -20.95
C PRO A 46 -11.92 -27.88 -19.97
N GLY A 47 -13.17 -27.71 -20.40
CA GLY A 47 -14.34 -28.02 -19.58
C GLY A 47 -14.58 -27.04 -18.43
N MET A 48 -14.00 -25.87 -18.43
CA MET A 48 -14.13 -24.85 -17.39
C MET A 48 -15.59 -24.42 -17.21
N LEU A 49 -15.97 -24.24 -15.95
CA LEU A 49 -17.23 -23.64 -15.51
C LEU A 49 -17.01 -22.18 -15.13
N HIS A 50 -18.10 -21.41 -15.16
CA HIS A 50 -18.13 -20.03 -14.72
C HIS A 50 -18.92 -19.92 -13.41
N ALA A 51 -18.40 -19.16 -12.45
CA ALA A 51 -19.03 -18.97 -11.17
C ALA A 51 -19.44 -17.52 -10.94
N LYS A 52 -20.55 -17.33 -10.23
CA LYS A 52 -21.05 -16.03 -9.73
C LYS A 52 -21.51 -16.17 -8.27
N THR A 53 -21.51 -15.05 -7.54
CA THR A 53 -21.92 -15.00 -6.14
C THR A 53 -23.23 -14.25 -5.95
N LEU A 54 -24.12 -14.81 -5.11
CA LEU A 54 -25.29 -14.10 -4.60
C LEU A 54 -24.88 -13.20 -3.45
N ARG A 55 -25.21 -11.90 -3.55
CA ARG A 55 -24.88 -10.89 -2.58
C ARG A 55 -26.11 -10.43 -1.81
N SER A 56 -25.93 -10.11 -0.52
CA SER A 56 -27.00 -9.63 0.35
C SER A 56 -27.53 -8.25 -0.10
N PRO A 57 -28.86 -8.08 -0.17
CA PRO A 57 -29.48 -6.78 -0.33
C PRO A 57 -29.62 -6.01 0.99
N HIS A 58 -29.29 -6.64 2.14
CA HIS A 58 -29.43 -6.08 3.47
C HIS A 58 -28.07 -5.75 4.09
N ALA A 59 -28.02 -4.60 4.75
CA ALA A 59 -26.80 -4.14 5.42
C ALA A 59 -26.53 -4.91 6.74
N HIS A 60 -27.57 -5.41 7.40
CA HIS A 60 -27.48 -6.19 8.64
C HIS A 60 -28.70 -7.10 8.76
N ALA A 61 -28.52 -8.38 8.64
CA ALA A 61 -29.62 -9.34 8.78
C ALA A 61 -29.10 -10.72 9.20
N ARG A 62 -29.89 -11.45 10.01
CA ARG A 62 -29.68 -12.89 10.25
C ARG A 62 -30.19 -13.67 9.05
N ILE A 63 -29.47 -14.71 8.67
CA ILE A 63 -29.90 -15.68 7.66
C ILE A 63 -30.67 -16.78 8.40
N ARG A 64 -31.95 -16.95 8.11
CA ARG A 64 -32.80 -18.00 8.70
C ARG A 64 -32.73 -19.28 7.87
N SER A 65 -32.71 -19.15 6.54
CA SER A 65 -32.58 -20.28 5.62
C SER A 65 -32.16 -19.82 4.24
N ILE A 66 -31.51 -20.72 3.47
CA ILE A 66 -31.14 -20.54 2.07
C ILE A 66 -31.68 -21.73 1.27
N GLY A 67 -32.62 -21.47 0.35
CA GLY A 67 -33.20 -22.46 -0.56
C GLY A 67 -32.46 -22.47 -1.89
N THR A 68 -31.69 -23.54 -2.17
CA THR A 68 -30.86 -23.68 -3.37
C THR A 68 -31.38 -24.63 -4.43
N SER A 69 -32.42 -25.45 -4.10
CA SER A 69 -32.88 -26.56 -4.94
C SER A 69 -33.37 -26.14 -6.32
N LYS A 70 -34.01 -24.97 -6.47
CA LYS A 70 -34.46 -24.44 -7.76
C LYS A 70 -33.26 -24.04 -8.64
N ALA A 71 -32.25 -23.42 -8.06
CA ALA A 71 -31.02 -23.04 -8.76
C ALA A 71 -30.23 -24.27 -9.22
N LEU A 72 -30.13 -25.30 -8.36
CA LEU A 72 -29.43 -26.55 -8.69
C LEU A 72 -30.16 -27.36 -9.78
N ALA A 73 -31.49 -27.21 -9.89
CA ALA A 73 -32.29 -27.91 -10.92
C ALA A 73 -32.26 -27.22 -12.29
N LEU A 74 -31.69 -26.01 -12.40
CA LEU A 74 -31.58 -25.32 -13.68
C LEU A 74 -30.55 -26.02 -14.59
N GLU A 75 -30.94 -26.28 -15.84
CA GLU A 75 -30.06 -26.92 -16.83
C GLU A 75 -28.79 -26.07 -17.03
N GLY A 76 -27.63 -26.71 -17.03
CA GLY A 76 -26.33 -26.05 -17.13
C GLY A 76 -25.70 -25.65 -15.80
N VAL A 77 -26.42 -25.75 -14.69
CA VAL A 77 -25.85 -25.57 -13.33
C VAL A 77 -25.22 -26.87 -12.86
N HIS A 78 -24.00 -26.80 -12.34
CA HIS A 78 -23.25 -27.98 -11.88
C HIS A 78 -23.10 -28.07 -10.37
N ALA A 79 -23.05 -26.92 -9.67
CA ALA A 79 -22.97 -26.84 -8.21
C ALA A 79 -23.50 -25.53 -7.67
N VAL A 80 -24.05 -25.57 -6.46
CA VAL A 80 -24.43 -24.39 -5.66
C VAL A 80 -23.90 -24.60 -4.25
N ILE A 81 -23.13 -23.64 -3.75
CA ILE A 81 -22.56 -23.67 -2.39
C ILE A 81 -23.06 -22.50 -1.56
N THR A 82 -23.13 -22.69 -0.25
CA THR A 82 -23.48 -21.67 0.75
C THR A 82 -22.42 -21.63 1.85
N GLY A 83 -22.57 -20.72 2.81
CA GLY A 83 -21.67 -20.62 3.96
C GLY A 83 -21.51 -21.89 4.77
N GLU A 84 -22.54 -22.79 4.79
CA GLU A 84 -22.47 -24.08 5.47
C GLU A 84 -21.40 -25.02 4.92
N SER A 85 -21.04 -24.88 3.64
CA SER A 85 -19.99 -25.69 3.01
C SER A 85 -18.57 -25.24 3.38
N MET A 86 -18.42 -24.02 3.93
CA MET A 86 -17.16 -23.40 4.33
C MET A 86 -17.35 -22.55 5.61
N PRO A 87 -17.73 -23.13 6.76
CA PRO A 87 -18.13 -22.37 7.95
C PRO A 87 -16.95 -21.75 8.71
N THR A 88 -15.72 -22.16 8.38
CA THR A 88 -14.51 -21.71 9.08
C THR A 88 -14.24 -20.25 8.81
N LYS A 89 -14.12 -19.42 9.88
CA LYS A 89 -13.75 -18.01 9.77
C LYS A 89 -12.28 -17.86 9.45
N TYR A 90 -11.97 -16.86 8.65
CA TYR A 90 -10.60 -16.46 8.32
C TYR A 90 -10.36 -14.98 8.61
N GLY A 91 -9.11 -14.57 8.51
CA GLY A 91 -8.64 -13.20 8.49
C GLY A 91 -7.29 -13.16 7.80
N VAL A 92 -7.02 -12.09 7.08
CA VAL A 92 -5.70 -11.88 6.48
C VAL A 92 -4.63 -11.86 7.58
N ILE A 93 -4.92 -11.22 8.71
CA ILE A 93 -4.13 -11.34 9.94
C ILE A 93 -4.65 -12.56 10.73
N PRO A 94 -3.81 -13.58 11.02
CA PRO A 94 -4.25 -14.87 11.57
C PRO A 94 -4.96 -14.80 12.92
N TRP A 95 -4.69 -13.77 13.73
CA TRP A 95 -5.30 -13.61 15.07
C TRP A 95 -6.51 -12.67 15.08
N THR A 96 -7.01 -12.26 13.93
CA THR A 96 -8.27 -11.50 13.78
C THR A 96 -9.24 -12.20 12.80
N PRO A 97 -9.58 -13.49 12.99
CA PRO A 97 -10.47 -14.20 12.08
C PRO A 97 -11.93 -13.82 12.38
N ASP A 98 -12.52 -12.97 11.59
CA ASP A 98 -13.91 -12.54 11.78
C ASP A 98 -14.79 -12.63 10.52
N GLU A 99 -14.22 -13.05 9.39
CA GLU A 99 -14.89 -13.15 8.09
C GLU A 99 -15.13 -14.61 7.68
N ASN A 100 -16.26 -14.88 7.06
CA ASN A 100 -16.53 -16.18 6.39
C ASN A 100 -16.37 -16.00 4.87
N ALA A 101 -16.00 -17.07 4.16
CA ALA A 101 -15.93 -17.06 2.69
C ALA A 101 -17.28 -16.76 2.04
N LEU A 102 -18.36 -17.28 2.63
CA LEU A 102 -19.76 -16.95 2.39
C LEU A 102 -20.46 -16.81 3.74
N ALA A 103 -21.37 -15.88 3.88
CA ALA A 103 -22.09 -15.63 5.13
C ALA A 103 -22.83 -16.90 5.61
N VAL A 104 -22.63 -17.26 6.89
CA VAL A 104 -23.21 -18.46 7.50
C VAL A 104 -24.50 -18.12 8.23
N ASP A 105 -24.42 -17.25 9.22
CA ASP A 105 -25.48 -16.90 10.16
C ASP A 105 -26.02 -15.48 10.00
N LYS A 106 -25.19 -14.59 9.48
CA LYS A 106 -25.47 -13.17 9.43
C LYS A 106 -24.72 -12.44 8.32
N VAL A 107 -25.41 -11.58 7.59
CA VAL A 107 -24.81 -10.62 6.66
C VAL A 107 -24.57 -9.30 7.39
N ARG A 108 -23.49 -8.59 7.05
CA ARG A 108 -22.99 -7.43 7.79
C ARG A 108 -22.87 -6.16 6.96
N PHE A 109 -23.03 -6.26 5.63
CA PHE A 109 -23.09 -5.09 4.73
C PHE A 109 -23.90 -5.44 3.47
N ILE A 110 -24.38 -4.43 2.73
CA ILE A 110 -24.96 -4.65 1.39
C ILE A 110 -23.86 -5.09 0.45
N GLY A 111 -24.00 -6.28 -0.14
CA GLY A 111 -22.99 -6.90 -0.99
C GLY A 111 -22.22 -8.05 -0.33
N ASP A 112 -22.48 -8.35 0.96
CA ASP A 112 -21.90 -9.52 1.65
C ASP A 112 -22.31 -10.81 0.93
N GLU A 113 -21.36 -11.69 0.66
CA GLU A 113 -21.57 -12.89 -0.16
C GLU A 113 -22.31 -13.99 0.62
N VAL A 114 -23.36 -14.57 0.03
CA VAL A 114 -24.25 -15.54 0.71
C VAL A 114 -24.18 -16.93 0.08
N ALA A 115 -24.12 -17.01 -1.23
CA ALA A 115 -24.03 -18.27 -1.97
C ALA A 115 -23.22 -18.10 -3.25
N ALA A 116 -22.71 -19.18 -3.82
CA ALA A 116 -22.06 -19.17 -5.13
C ALA A 116 -22.57 -20.32 -5.99
N VAL A 117 -22.65 -20.06 -7.30
CA VAL A 117 -23.10 -21.01 -8.32
C VAL A 117 -21.98 -21.24 -9.33
N ALA A 118 -21.78 -22.51 -9.76
CA ALA A 118 -20.97 -22.85 -10.92
C ALA A 118 -21.87 -23.39 -12.04
N ALA A 119 -21.77 -22.80 -13.22
CA ALA A 119 -22.55 -23.18 -14.42
C ALA A 119 -21.68 -23.20 -15.68
N ILE A 120 -22.27 -23.63 -16.78
CA ILE A 120 -21.59 -23.76 -18.08
C ILE A 120 -21.10 -22.42 -18.66
N ASP A 121 -21.78 -21.34 -18.28
CA ASP A 121 -21.45 -19.95 -18.67
C ASP A 121 -21.93 -18.97 -17.58
N GLU A 122 -21.56 -17.70 -17.73
CA GLU A 122 -21.91 -16.65 -16.77
C GLU A 122 -23.41 -16.36 -16.74
N ASP A 123 -24.08 -16.33 -17.91
CA ASP A 123 -25.51 -16.03 -18.02
C ASP A 123 -26.35 -17.07 -17.27
N THR A 124 -26.00 -18.37 -17.41
CA THR A 124 -26.62 -19.46 -16.68
C THR A 124 -26.37 -19.35 -15.16
N ALA A 125 -25.15 -18.98 -14.76
CA ALA A 125 -24.82 -18.76 -13.35
C ALA A 125 -25.66 -17.61 -12.77
N GLU A 126 -25.79 -16.49 -13.48
CA GLU A 126 -26.62 -15.35 -13.04
C GLU A 126 -28.10 -15.69 -12.99
N ALA A 127 -28.61 -16.46 -13.96
CA ALA A 127 -29.99 -16.95 -13.95
C ALA A 127 -30.26 -17.83 -12.72
N ALA A 128 -29.31 -18.70 -12.38
CA ALA A 128 -29.40 -19.56 -11.20
C ALA A 128 -29.39 -18.77 -9.88
N LEU A 129 -28.59 -17.72 -9.77
CA LEU A 129 -28.57 -16.85 -8.57
C LEU A 129 -29.96 -16.27 -8.27
N ARG A 130 -30.75 -15.92 -9.28
CA ARG A 130 -32.12 -15.38 -9.13
C ARG A 130 -33.12 -16.41 -8.61
N LEU A 131 -32.78 -17.71 -8.68
CA LEU A 131 -33.61 -18.81 -8.17
C LEU A 131 -33.26 -19.21 -6.72
N ILE A 132 -32.22 -18.65 -6.14
CA ILE A 132 -31.86 -18.87 -4.74
C ILE A 132 -32.74 -17.98 -3.86
N GLU A 133 -33.45 -18.60 -2.94
CA GLU A 133 -34.35 -17.93 -1.99
C GLU A 133 -33.67 -17.84 -0.62
N VAL A 134 -33.52 -16.62 -0.08
CA VAL A 134 -32.92 -16.41 1.25
C VAL A 134 -33.96 -15.77 2.17
N ASP A 135 -34.22 -16.38 3.32
CA ASP A 135 -35.08 -15.82 4.37
C ASP A 135 -34.20 -15.02 5.35
N TYR A 136 -34.42 -13.70 5.39
CA TYR A 136 -33.68 -12.78 6.23
C TYR A 136 -34.51 -12.22 7.37
N GLU A 137 -33.93 -12.19 8.56
CA GLU A 137 -34.37 -11.34 9.67
C GLU A 137 -33.57 -10.06 9.71
N VAL A 138 -34.13 -8.95 9.22
CA VAL A 138 -33.47 -7.67 9.15
C VAL A 138 -33.22 -7.10 10.54
N LEU A 139 -31.99 -6.63 10.79
CA LEU A 139 -31.53 -6.04 12.03
C LEU A 139 -31.27 -4.54 11.84
N HIS A 140 -31.12 -3.80 12.96
CA HIS A 140 -30.61 -2.43 12.91
C HIS A 140 -29.19 -2.39 12.35
N ALA A 141 -28.91 -1.44 11.45
CA ALA A 141 -27.61 -1.28 10.82
C ALA A 141 -26.96 0.06 11.23
N TYR A 142 -25.68 0.01 11.54
CA TYR A 142 -24.88 1.15 11.96
C TYR A 142 -24.05 1.66 10.78
N PHE A 143 -24.33 2.87 10.29
CA PHE A 143 -23.57 3.52 9.22
C PHE A 143 -22.70 4.67 9.72
N ASP A 144 -22.99 5.21 10.90
CA ASP A 144 -22.19 6.22 11.57
C ASP A 144 -21.26 5.55 12.60
N PRO A 145 -19.93 5.72 12.51
CA PRO A 145 -19.02 5.14 13.49
C PRO A 145 -19.25 5.67 14.92
N LEU A 146 -19.75 6.91 15.11
CA LEU A 146 -20.13 7.43 16.43
C LEU A 146 -21.35 6.70 17.00
N GLU A 147 -22.35 6.43 16.17
CA GLU A 147 -23.52 5.63 16.60
C GLU A 147 -23.08 4.21 16.96
N ALA A 148 -22.25 3.58 16.12
CA ALA A 148 -21.75 2.22 16.35
C ALA A 148 -20.88 2.12 17.61
N LEU A 149 -20.17 3.18 17.99
CA LEU A 149 -19.38 3.26 19.22
C LEU A 149 -20.26 3.36 20.47
N GLN A 150 -21.43 4.00 20.37
CA GLN A 150 -22.34 4.25 21.50
C GLN A 150 -23.35 3.13 21.73
N ARG A 151 -23.61 2.32 20.71
CA ARG A 151 -24.62 1.25 20.74
C ARG A 151 -23.99 -0.08 20.38
N ASP A 152 -24.41 -1.14 21.07
CA ASP A 152 -23.91 -2.51 20.87
C ASP A 152 -25.00 -3.56 20.62
N GLU A 153 -26.28 -3.16 20.60
CA GLU A 153 -27.41 -4.05 20.35
C GLU A 153 -28.24 -3.63 19.12
N PRO A 154 -28.37 -4.46 18.09
CA PRO A 154 -27.74 -5.76 17.92
C PRO A 154 -26.26 -5.62 17.53
N PRO A 155 -25.33 -6.46 18.05
CA PRO A 155 -23.91 -6.34 17.76
C PRO A 155 -23.60 -6.73 16.30
N ILE A 156 -22.62 -6.07 15.68
CA ILE A 156 -22.14 -6.46 14.34
C ILE A 156 -21.40 -7.81 14.44
N HIS A 157 -20.59 -8.01 15.49
CA HIS A 157 -19.93 -9.27 15.80
C HIS A 157 -20.20 -9.69 17.25
N GLU A 158 -20.83 -10.87 17.43
CA GLU A 158 -21.23 -11.40 18.74
C GLU A 158 -20.04 -11.70 19.67
N THR A 159 -18.88 -11.92 19.11
CA THR A 159 -17.65 -12.24 19.87
C THR A 159 -16.94 -11.04 20.44
N LYS A 160 -17.31 -9.82 20.04
CA LYS A 160 -16.71 -8.57 20.52
C LYS A 160 -17.47 -8.09 21.76
N LYS A 161 -16.72 -7.88 22.85
CA LYS A 161 -17.28 -7.48 24.16
C LYS A 161 -17.46 -5.97 24.33
N ASN A 162 -17.02 -5.15 23.36
CA ASN A 162 -16.89 -3.69 23.50
C ASN A 162 -17.58 -2.98 22.35
N ASN A 163 -18.90 -2.79 22.41
CA ASN A 163 -19.65 -1.79 21.62
C ASN A 163 -19.15 -1.59 20.19
N ASN A 164 -19.07 -2.66 19.38
CA ASN A 164 -18.55 -2.63 18.02
C ASN A 164 -17.11 -2.11 17.83
N VAL A 165 -16.35 -1.91 18.92
CA VAL A 165 -14.92 -1.53 18.82
C VAL A 165 -14.10 -2.68 18.29
N SER A 166 -13.47 -2.48 17.15
CA SER A 166 -12.53 -3.44 16.54
C SER A 166 -11.18 -3.41 17.27
N LYS A 167 -10.63 -2.21 17.47
CA LYS A 167 -9.35 -1.99 18.15
C LYS A 167 -9.27 -0.56 18.68
N ARG A 168 -8.65 -0.38 19.87
CA ARG A 168 -8.20 0.91 20.39
C ARG A 168 -6.71 0.84 20.70
N VAL A 169 -6.01 1.89 20.38
CA VAL A 169 -4.59 2.11 20.71
C VAL A 169 -4.46 3.49 21.31
N GLU A 170 -3.92 3.56 22.52
CA GLU A 170 -3.66 4.81 23.21
C GLU A 170 -2.21 4.77 23.71
N LEU A 171 -1.40 5.73 23.32
CA LEU A 171 0.01 5.82 23.67
C LEU A 171 0.37 7.28 23.97
N GLU A 172 1.20 7.47 25.01
CA GLU A 172 1.72 8.77 25.41
C GLU A 172 3.25 8.72 25.55
N PHE A 173 3.89 9.75 25.07
CA PHE A 173 5.34 9.98 25.11
C PHE A 173 5.57 11.40 25.62
N GLY A 174 6.36 11.55 26.69
CA GLY A 174 6.51 12.80 27.42
C GLY A 174 5.27 13.14 28.27
N ASP A 175 5.01 14.42 28.49
CA ASP A 175 3.81 14.95 29.15
C ASP A 175 3.12 15.94 28.20
N CYS A 176 2.22 15.40 27.39
CA CYS A 176 1.58 16.17 26.34
C CYS A 176 0.67 17.29 26.90
N ALA A 177 -0.06 17.02 27.98
CA ALA A 177 -0.99 17.97 28.58
C ALA A 177 -0.26 19.19 29.16
N ALA A 178 0.78 18.96 29.97
CA ALA A 178 1.59 20.04 30.54
C ALA A 178 2.33 20.85 29.46
N ALA A 179 2.81 20.17 28.39
CA ALA A 179 3.48 20.85 27.29
C ALA A 179 2.53 21.72 26.46
N LEU A 180 1.29 21.29 26.24
CA LEU A 180 0.24 22.10 25.58
C LEU A 180 -0.12 23.34 26.41
N GLU A 181 -0.27 23.18 27.74
CA GLU A 181 -0.55 24.31 28.64
C GLU A 181 0.59 25.34 28.65
N ALA A 182 1.84 24.89 28.55
CA ALA A 182 3.04 25.74 28.52
C ALA A 182 3.32 26.37 27.14
N SER A 183 2.59 26.00 26.10
CA SER A 183 2.85 26.48 24.72
C SER A 183 2.42 27.93 24.53
N ASP A 184 3.19 28.69 23.71
CA ASP A 184 2.86 30.07 23.35
C ASP A 184 1.62 30.13 22.42
N VAL A 185 1.47 29.14 21.58
CA VAL A 185 0.34 29.01 20.63
C VAL A 185 -0.17 27.57 20.66
N VAL A 186 -1.47 27.41 20.75
CA VAL A 186 -2.16 26.12 20.59
C VAL A 186 -3.19 26.23 19.49
N LEU A 187 -3.22 25.26 18.60
CA LEU A 187 -4.29 25.02 17.65
C LEU A 187 -5.07 23.77 18.07
N ASP A 188 -6.39 23.81 17.97
CA ASP A 188 -7.31 22.68 18.26
C ASP A 188 -8.33 22.62 17.14
N ASN A 189 -8.17 21.69 16.22
CA ASN A 189 -9.00 21.58 15.02
C ASN A 189 -9.49 20.15 14.79
N GLU A 190 -10.63 20.05 14.12
CA GLU A 190 -11.23 18.81 13.66
C GLU A 190 -11.03 18.65 12.14
N TYR A 191 -10.80 17.40 11.73
CA TYR A 191 -10.56 17.02 10.34
C TYR A 191 -11.38 15.78 9.99
N SER A 192 -11.82 15.71 8.73
CA SER A 192 -12.54 14.56 8.19
C SER A 192 -11.89 14.08 6.90
N PHE A 193 -11.68 12.77 6.82
CA PHE A 193 -11.17 12.11 5.63
C PHE A 193 -12.19 11.05 5.17
N HIS A 194 -12.55 11.09 3.90
CA HIS A 194 -13.55 10.20 3.32
C HIS A 194 -12.97 8.83 2.91
N GLY A 195 -13.86 7.90 2.55
CA GLY A 195 -13.51 6.62 1.94
C GLY A 195 -13.23 6.74 0.45
N SER A 196 -12.32 5.92 -0.05
CA SER A 196 -12.02 5.82 -1.48
C SER A 196 -11.65 4.39 -1.87
N THR A 197 -11.89 4.01 -3.14
CA THR A 197 -11.51 2.70 -3.67
C THR A 197 -10.19 2.76 -4.42
N HIS A 198 -9.61 1.59 -4.69
CA HIS A 198 -8.36 1.44 -5.47
C HIS A 198 -8.56 1.65 -6.96
N ALA A 199 -9.75 1.31 -7.46
CA ALA A 199 -10.14 1.39 -8.87
C ALA A 199 -9.09 0.83 -9.84
N ALA A 200 -8.42 -0.27 -9.46
CA ALA A 200 -7.52 -0.98 -10.36
C ALA A 200 -8.25 -1.35 -11.67
N ILE A 201 -7.58 -1.19 -12.82
CA ILE A 201 -8.20 -1.44 -14.14
C ILE A 201 -8.63 -2.89 -14.25
N GLU A 202 -7.79 -3.84 -13.83
CA GLU A 202 -8.14 -5.25 -13.73
C GLU A 202 -9.05 -5.49 -12.52
N PRO A 203 -10.29 -6.01 -12.69
CA PRO A 203 -11.11 -6.49 -11.58
C PRO A 203 -10.49 -7.71 -10.90
N HIS A 204 -11.07 -8.17 -9.79
CA HIS A 204 -10.66 -9.42 -9.14
C HIS A 204 -11.08 -10.60 -10.00
N CYS A 205 -10.16 -11.53 -10.22
CA CYS A 205 -10.38 -12.77 -10.96
C CYS A 205 -9.65 -13.93 -10.32
N ALA A 206 -10.30 -15.08 -10.25
CA ALA A 206 -9.66 -16.31 -9.81
C ALA A 206 -10.12 -17.51 -10.67
N VAL A 207 -9.19 -18.44 -10.93
CA VAL A 207 -9.44 -19.70 -11.62
C VAL A 207 -8.91 -20.82 -10.75
N ALA A 208 -9.71 -21.83 -10.47
CA ALA A 208 -9.29 -23.02 -9.72
C ALA A 208 -9.43 -24.30 -10.52
N ARG A 209 -8.50 -25.22 -10.32
CA ARG A 209 -8.56 -26.60 -10.81
C ARG A 209 -8.23 -27.56 -9.70
N PHE A 210 -9.10 -28.53 -9.48
CA PHE A 210 -8.86 -29.67 -8.60
C PHE A 210 -8.53 -30.89 -9.43
N ALA A 211 -7.31 -31.41 -9.32
CA ALA A 211 -6.83 -32.53 -10.12
C ALA A 211 -7.19 -33.89 -9.47
N ALA A 212 -7.17 -34.95 -10.27
CA ALA A 212 -7.51 -36.31 -9.81
C ALA A 212 -6.58 -36.87 -8.71
N ASP A 213 -5.36 -36.38 -8.63
CA ASP A 213 -4.39 -36.70 -7.57
C ASP A 213 -4.62 -35.89 -6.27
N GLY A 214 -5.64 -35.01 -6.25
CA GLY A 214 -6.00 -34.17 -5.09
C GLY A 214 -5.22 -32.89 -4.97
N LEU A 215 -4.50 -32.44 -6.02
CA LEU A 215 -3.85 -31.14 -6.05
C LEU A 215 -4.85 -30.05 -6.45
N LEU A 216 -5.00 -29.05 -5.61
CA LEU A 216 -5.74 -27.83 -5.89
C LEU A 216 -4.77 -26.77 -6.43
N THR A 217 -4.95 -26.34 -7.67
CA THR A 217 -4.22 -25.22 -8.26
C THR A 217 -5.15 -24.03 -8.39
N LEU A 218 -4.74 -22.88 -7.84
CA LEU A 218 -5.44 -21.61 -7.94
C LEU A 218 -4.56 -20.59 -8.68
N TRP A 219 -5.08 -19.99 -9.72
CA TRP A 219 -4.57 -18.76 -10.32
C TRP A 219 -5.44 -17.59 -9.83
N SER A 220 -4.84 -16.60 -9.21
CA SER A 220 -5.57 -15.45 -8.66
C SER A 220 -4.86 -14.14 -8.93
N SER A 221 -5.66 -13.10 -9.22
CA SER A 221 -5.21 -11.72 -9.27
C SER A 221 -4.96 -11.16 -7.87
N THR A 222 -4.05 -11.80 -7.12
CA THR A 222 -3.70 -11.45 -5.74
C THR A 222 -2.29 -10.84 -5.65
N GLN A 223 -2.05 -9.99 -4.66
CA GLN A 223 -0.72 -9.45 -4.34
C GLN A 223 -0.05 -10.17 -3.16
N ILE A 224 -0.64 -11.28 -2.65
CA ILE A 224 -0.23 -11.97 -1.43
C ILE A 224 -0.42 -13.49 -1.52
N THR A 225 0.24 -14.15 -2.49
CA THR A 225 0.05 -15.57 -2.81
C THR A 225 0.14 -16.50 -1.59
N HIS A 226 1.11 -16.30 -0.69
CA HIS A 226 1.28 -17.15 0.49
C HIS A 226 0.21 -16.94 1.58
N TYR A 227 -0.37 -15.73 1.68
CA TYR A 227 -1.54 -15.51 2.56
C TYR A 227 -2.77 -16.24 2.02
N VAL A 228 -3.02 -16.17 0.69
CA VAL A 228 -4.13 -16.88 0.03
C VAL A 228 -3.93 -18.39 0.18
N HIS A 229 -2.74 -18.92 -0.06
CA HIS A 229 -2.40 -20.33 0.14
C HIS A 229 -2.72 -20.81 1.55
N ARG A 230 -2.28 -20.07 2.58
CA ARG A 230 -2.56 -20.38 3.98
C ARG A 230 -4.06 -20.31 4.29
N ALA A 231 -4.76 -19.28 3.80
CA ALA A 231 -6.18 -19.11 4.05
C ALA A 231 -7.03 -20.22 3.40
N LEU A 232 -6.70 -20.63 2.17
CA LEU A 232 -7.34 -21.75 1.49
C LEU A 232 -7.19 -23.06 2.30
N SER A 233 -5.97 -23.35 2.77
CA SER A 233 -5.73 -24.54 3.60
C SER A 233 -6.60 -24.55 4.86
N HIS A 234 -6.71 -23.40 5.52
CA HIS A 234 -7.49 -23.25 6.75
C HIS A 234 -9.01 -23.34 6.52
N VAL A 235 -9.53 -22.65 5.50
CA VAL A 235 -10.98 -22.56 5.25
C VAL A 235 -11.54 -23.82 4.63
N LEU A 236 -10.79 -24.43 3.70
CA LEU A 236 -11.23 -25.65 2.97
C LEU A 236 -10.86 -26.95 3.67
N ASP A 237 -10.10 -26.88 4.76
CA ASP A 237 -9.54 -28.06 5.45
C ASP A 237 -8.74 -28.98 4.50
N VAL A 238 -7.96 -28.35 3.60
CA VAL A 238 -7.08 -29.04 2.65
C VAL A 238 -5.64 -28.91 3.12
N PRO A 239 -4.87 -30.00 3.21
CA PRO A 239 -3.47 -29.94 3.61
C PRO A 239 -2.66 -28.98 2.72
N PRO A 240 -1.82 -28.10 3.29
CA PRO A 240 -1.12 -27.04 2.53
C PRO A 240 -0.29 -27.59 1.36
N GLN A 241 0.32 -28.79 1.49
CA GLN A 241 1.07 -29.43 0.42
C GLN A 241 0.19 -29.92 -0.76
N ARG A 242 -1.13 -29.78 -0.68
CA ARG A 242 -2.10 -30.09 -1.73
C ARG A 242 -2.68 -28.83 -2.38
N ILE A 243 -2.09 -27.66 -2.10
CA ILE A 243 -2.54 -26.39 -2.62
C ILE A 243 -1.37 -25.70 -3.29
N ARG A 244 -1.56 -25.23 -4.52
CA ARG A 244 -0.63 -24.35 -5.25
C ARG A 244 -1.36 -23.09 -5.64
N VAL A 245 -0.80 -21.94 -5.28
CA VAL A 245 -1.31 -20.60 -5.67
C VAL A 245 -0.32 -19.93 -6.59
N ILE A 246 -0.82 -19.42 -7.71
CA ILE A 246 -0.03 -18.76 -8.75
C ILE A 246 -0.62 -17.38 -9.01
N GLN A 247 0.21 -16.34 -9.00
CA GLN A 247 -0.17 -15.02 -9.47
C GLN A 247 0.23 -14.88 -10.96
N PRO A 248 -0.74 -14.73 -11.90
CA PRO A 248 -0.47 -14.29 -13.27
C PRO A 248 0.00 -12.84 -13.32
N CYS A 249 0.14 -12.25 -14.50
CA CYS A 249 0.27 -10.79 -14.61
C CYS A 249 -0.88 -10.09 -13.91
N LEU A 250 -0.59 -8.93 -13.30
CA LEU A 250 -1.59 -8.17 -12.53
C LEU A 250 -1.79 -6.78 -13.12
N GLY A 251 -3.04 -6.42 -13.36
CA GLY A 251 -3.47 -5.13 -13.92
C GLY A 251 -3.72 -4.05 -12.87
N GLY A 252 -2.83 -3.95 -11.87
CA GLY A 252 -2.91 -3.03 -10.75
C GLY A 252 -3.55 -3.64 -9.50
N ALA A 253 -3.16 -3.13 -8.33
CA ALA A 253 -3.70 -3.57 -7.05
C ALA A 253 -3.81 -2.43 -6.03
N PHE A 254 -2.75 -1.66 -5.78
CA PHE A 254 -2.69 -0.49 -4.88
C PHE A 254 -3.13 -0.78 -3.43
N GLY A 255 -3.11 -2.05 -3.02
CA GLY A 255 -3.66 -2.55 -1.75
C GLY A 255 -5.00 -3.28 -1.89
N GLY A 256 -5.73 -3.11 -2.98
CA GLY A 256 -7.07 -3.69 -3.19
C GLY A 256 -7.12 -5.19 -3.39
N LYS A 257 -5.98 -5.83 -3.60
CA LYS A 257 -5.84 -7.27 -3.80
C LYS A 257 -4.95 -7.90 -2.72
N SER A 258 -4.92 -7.30 -1.52
CA SER A 258 -4.07 -7.70 -0.39
C SER A 258 -4.78 -8.51 0.69
N ASP A 259 -6.02 -8.88 0.50
CA ASP A 259 -6.76 -9.84 1.32
C ASP A 259 -7.04 -11.11 0.53
N PRO A 260 -7.21 -12.27 1.18
CA PRO A 260 -7.96 -13.37 0.60
C PRO A 260 -9.44 -12.95 0.50
N PHE A 261 -10.07 -13.15 -0.65
CA PHE A 261 -11.46 -12.79 -0.90
C PHE A 261 -12.34 -14.01 -1.07
N SER A 262 -13.65 -13.83 -0.99
CA SER A 262 -14.63 -14.90 -1.18
C SER A 262 -14.47 -15.64 -2.50
N LEU A 263 -14.08 -14.95 -3.59
CA LEU A 263 -13.97 -15.54 -4.92
C LEU A 263 -12.92 -16.68 -4.96
N GLU A 264 -11.78 -16.56 -4.27
CA GLU A 264 -10.74 -17.60 -4.25
C GLU A 264 -11.25 -18.86 -3.57
N PHE A 265 -11.94 -18.71 -2.44
CA PHE A 265 -12.53 -19.85 -1.72
C PHE A 265 -13.67 -20.50 -2.51
N CYS A 266 -14.54 -19.69 -3.13
CA CYS A 266 -15.68 -20.17 -3.89
C CYS A 266 -15.23 -20.96 -5.14
N VAL A 267 -14.30 -20.43 -5.96
CA VAL A 267 -13.84 -21.18 -7.14
C VAL A 267 -13.12 -22.46 -6.75
N ALA A 268 -12.35 -22.45 -5.66
CA ALA A 268 -11.65 -23.63 -5.15
C ALA A 268 -12.64 -24.69 -4.66
N LYS A 269 -13.62 -24.33 -3.84
CA LYS A 269 -14.66 -25.24 -3.35
C LYS A 269 -15.51 -25.80 -4.47
N LEU A 270 -15.97 -24.96 -5.39
CA LEU A 270 -16.76 -25.38 -6.55
C LEU A 270 -15.96 -26.31 -7.49
N ALA A 271 -14.66 -26.06 -7.68
CA ALA A 271 -13.80 -26.96 -8.45
C ALA A 271 -13.63 -28.33 -7.78
N MET A 272 -13.55 -28.38 -6.44
CA MET A 272 -13.51 -29.63 -5.68
C MET A 272 -14.82 -30.40 -5.80
N GLU A 273 -15.98 -29.76 -5.74
CA GLU A 273 -17.28 -30.39 -5.82
C GLU A 273 -17.65 -30.91 -7.21
N THR A 274 -17.27 -30.12 -8.25
CA THR A 274 -17.62 -30.48 -9.64
C THR A 274 -16.59 -31.37 -10.33
N GLY A 275 -15.35 -31.43 -9.81
CA GLY A 275 -14.20 -32.05 -10.50
C GLY A 275 -13.81 -31.33 -11.81
N ARG A 276 -14.29 -30.12 -12.04
CA ARG A 276 -14.03 -29.31 -13.24
C ARG A 276 -13.33 -28.00 -12.86
N PRO A 277 -12.53 -27.41 -13.76
CA PRO A 277 -12.01 -26.08 -13.51
C PRO A 277 -13.15 -25.05 -13.39
N VAL A 278 -12.98 -24.07 -12.48
CA VAL A 278 -13.98 -23.02 -12.24
C VAL A 278 -13.30 -21.66 -12.27
N LYS A 279 -13.87 -20.71 -13.00
CA LYS A 279 -13.48 -19.30 -13.08
C LYS A 279 -14.54 -18.41 -12.44
N MET A 280 -14.12 -17.39 -11.68
CA MET A 280 -14.95 -16.27 -11.26
C MET A 280 -14.26 -14.95 -11.58
N LEU A 281 -14.92 -14.10 -12.32
CA LEU A 281 -14.54 -12.72 -12.57
C LEU A 281 -15.59 -11.81 -11.94
N TRP A 282 -15.16 -10.90 -11.05
CA TRP A 282 -16.04 -9.86 -10.52
C TRP A 282 -16.29 -8.78 -11.57
N THR A 283 -17.52 -8.31 -11.63
CA THR A 283 -17.85 -7.09 -12.37
C THR A 283 -17.26 -5.86 -11.68
N ARG A 284 -17.22 -4.72 -12.38
CA ARG A 284 -16.80 -3.47 -11.75
C ARG A 284 -17.67 -3.09 -10.56
N GLU A 285 -18.97 -3.33 -10.64
CA GLU A 285 -19.92 -3.11 -9.55
C GLU A 285 -19.59 -3.99 -8.34
N GLU A 286 -19.34 -5.28 -8.53
CA GLU A 286 -18.96 -6.20 -7.46
C GLU A 286 -17.65 -5.77 -6.78
N VAL A 287 -16.68 -5.24 -7.53
CA VAL A 287 -15.45 -4.68 -6.96
C VAL A 287 -15.75 -3.50 -6.02
N PHE A 288 -16.73 -2.65 -6.34
CA PHE A 288 -17.13 -1.55 -5.45
C PHE A 288 -17.78 -2.02 -4.16
N TYR A 289 -18.52 -3.14 -4.17
CA TYR A 289 -19.13 -3.71 -2.96
C TYR A 289 -18.14 -4.51 -2.11
N ALA A 290 -17.23 -5.25 -2.73
CA ALA A 290 -16.41 -6.23 -2.04
C ALA A 290 -14.96 -5.75 -1.74
N HIS A 291 -14.56 -4.56 -2.20
CA HIS A 291 -13.21 -4.05 -2.01
C HIS A 291 -12.86 -3.77 -0.55
N ARG A 292 -11.58 -3.54 -0.30
CA ARG A 292 -11.02 -3.13 1.00
C ARG A 292 -10.50 -1.69 0.90
N GLY A 293 -11.40 -0.72 0.70
CA GLY A 293 -11.08 0.69 0.47
C GLY A 293 -10.41 1.40 1.65
N ARG A 294 -10.01 2.67 1.42
CA ARG A 294 -9.41 3.51 2.44
C ARG A 294 -10.39 3.76 3.58
N HIS A 295 -9.91 3.65 4.82
CA HIS A 295 -10.69 3.91 6.02
C HIS A 295 -11.09 5.40 6.10
N PRO A 296 -12.39 5.74 6.20
CA PRO A 296 -12.79 7.07 6.62
C PRO A 296 -12.33 7.34 8.05
N MET A 297 -11.91 8.60 8.33
CA MET A 297 -11.44 8.99 9.66
C MET A 297 -12.03 10.34 10.06
N GLN A 298 -12.45 10.45 11.32
CA GLN A 298 -12.73 11.71 12.01
C GLN A 298 -11.57 11.92 12.99
N MET A 299 -10.94 13.09 12.93
CA MET A 299 -9.69 13.34 13.64
C MET A 299 -9.74 14.70 14.32
N ARG A 300 -9.27 14.77 15.57
CA ARG A 300 -9.04 16.03 16.28
C ARG A 300 -7.59 16.12 16.68
N TYR A 301 -6.98 17.24 16.33
CA TYR A 301 -5.57 17.50 16.63
C TYR A 301 -5.44 18.76 17.46
N LYS A 302 -4.72 18.65 18.61
CA LYS A 302 -4.19 19.80 19.33
C LYS A 302 -2.68 19.84 19.12
N THR A 303 -2.17 20.97 18.66
CA THR A 303 -0.74 21.16 18.44
C THR A 303 -0.29 22.41 19.15
N GLY A 304 0.63 22.27 20.09
CA GLY A 304 1.31 23.35 20.79
C GLY A 304 2.64 23.71 20.14
N ALA A 305 2.97 24.98 20.13
CA ALA A 305 4.26 25.47 19.67
C ALA A 305 4.73 26.71 20.45
N SER A 306 6.05 26.94 20.45
CA SER A 306 6.67 28.15 20.90
C SER A 306 6.62 29.26 19.82
N LYS A 307 6.87 30.53 20.21
CA LYS A 307 6.85 31.69 19.29
C LYS A 307 7.83 31.57 18.12
N ASP A 308 8.91 30.84 18.28
CA ASP A 308 9.87 30.57 17.22
C ASP A 308 9.43 29.42 16.27
N GLY A 309 8.25 28.84 16.50
CA GLY A 309 7.65 27.81 15.64
C GLY A 309 8.10 26.37 15.93
N ARG A 310 8.79 26.11 17.03
CA ARG A 310 9.09 24.73 17.43
C ARG A 310 7.87 24.08 18.06
N ILE A 311 7.54 22.88 17.60
CA ILE A 311 6.43 22.09 18.16
C ILE A 311 6.81 21.60 19.54
N SER A 312 5.98 21.89 20.54
CA SER A 312 6.14 21.45 21.93
C SER A 312 5.39 20.16 22.21
N ALA A 313 4.21 19.99 21.64
CA ALA A 313 3.37 18.83 21.82
C ALA A 313 2.35 18.63 20.70
N VAL A 314 1.99 17.37 20.46
CA VAL A 314 0.88 16.98 19.59
C VAL A 314 -0.01 15.99 20.32
N ASP A 315 -1.33 16.30 20.41
CA ASP A 315 -2.38 15.39 20.88
C ASP A 315 -3.32 15.06 19.72
N ALA A 316 -3.38 13.78 19.36
CA ALA A 316 -4.14 13.28 18.22
C ALA A 316 -5.21 12.29 18.66
N ASN A 317 -6.49 12.62 18.43
CA ASN A 317 -7.63 11.76 18.69
C ASN A 317 -8.28 11.35 17.37
N ILE A 318 -8.36 10.04 17.11
CA ILE A 318 -8.73 9.50 15.80
C ILE A 318 -9.82 8.45 15.93
N LEU A 319 -10.97 8.68 15.32
CA LEU A 319 -12.03 7.69 15.13
C LEU A 319 -12.00 7.17 13.71
N ILE A 320 -11.83 5.84 13.58
CA ILE A 320 -11.67 5.13 12.31
C ILE A 320 -12.92 4.32 12.01
N ASP A 321 -13.56 4.58 10.88
CA ASP A 321 -14.61 3.71 10.34
C ASP A 321 -13.96 2.48 9.69
N GLY A 322 -14.25 1.31 10.25
CA GLY A 322 -13.64 0.05 9.83
C GLY A 322 -14.41 -0.74 8.79
N GLY A 323 -15.67 -0.36 8.53
CA GLY A 323 -16.57 -1.26 7.81
C GLY A 323 -16.87 -2.53 8.60
N SER A 324 -17.41 -3.54 7.93
CA SER A 324 -17.99 -4.73 8.56
C SER A 324 -16.99 -5.77 9.07
N TYR A 325 -15.73 -5.78 8.61
CA TYR A 325 -14.73 -6.80 8.96
C TYR A 325 -13.36 -6.21 9.28
N SER A 326 -12.51 -7.00 9.91
CA SER A 326 -11.19 -6.54 10.40
C SER A 326 -10.20 -6.21 9.28
N SER A 327 -10.04 -7.09 8.27
CA SER A 327 -8.98 -6.93 7.26
C SER A 327 -7.62 -6.58 7.92
N PHE A 328 -6.86 -5.62 7.38
CA PHE A 328 -5.67 -5.02 8.00
C PHE A 328 -5.99 -3.87 8.98
N GLY A 329 -7.21 -3.75 9.48
CA GLY A 329 -7.64 -2.67 10.35
C GLY A 329 -6.85 -2.54 11.66
N LEU A 330 -6.33 -3.65 12.21
CA LEU A 330 -5.39 -3.62 13.33
C LEU A 330 -4.18 -2.73 13.02
N VAL A 331 -3.60 -2.88 11.83
CA VAL A 331 -2.45 -2.10 11.36
C VAL A 331 -2.80 -0.63 11.21
N THR A 332 -3.96 -0.33 10.59
CA THR A 332 -4.46 1.04 10.41
C THR A 332 -4.53 1.78 11.74
N THR A 333 -5.05 1.13 12.80
CA THR A 333 -5.20 1.73 14.12
C THR A 333 -3.85 2.15 14.73
N TYR A 334 -2.78 1.37 14.49
CA TYR A 334 -1.43 1.76 14.93
C TYR A 334 -0.81 2.82 14.00
N TYR A 335 -0.87 2.62 12.67
CA TYR A 335 -0.23 3.52 11.71
C TYR A 335 -0.77 4.94 11.74
N SER A 336 -2.06 5.11 12.08
CA SER A 336 -2.69 6.43 12.18
C SER A 336 -2.01 7.38 13.17
N GLY A 337 -1.32 6.82 14.20
CA GLY A 337 -0.54 7.61 15.14
C GLY A 337 0.96 7.45 14.96
N GLN A 338 1.44 6.22 14.78
CA GLN A 338 2.86 5.92 14.87
C GLN A 338 3.71 6.48 13.73
N LEU A 339 3.17 6.57 12.51
CA LEU A 339 3.87 7.11 11.35
C LEU A 339 3.76 8.63 11.22
N LEU A 340 3.00 9.27 12.12
CA LEU A 340 2.89 10.74 12.16
C LEU A 340 4.17 11.41 12.66
N THR A 341 4.94 10.73 13.51
CA THR A 341 6.06 11.28 14.28
C THR A 341 7.29 11.70 13.47
N GLY A 342 7.44 11.31 12.22
CA GLY A 342 8.43 11.86 11.29
C GLY A 342 7.77 12.67 10.17
N PRO A 343 8.51 13.59 9.52
CA PRO A 343 9.95 13.87 9.60
C PRO A 343 10.33 14.91 10.67
N TYR A 344 9.45 15.19 11.63
CA TYR A 344 9.61 16.28 12.58
C TYR A 344 10.01 15.78 13.96
N ASP A 345 10.73 16.64 14.71
CA ASP A 345 11.07 16.43 16.11
C ASP A 345 10.10 17.21 16.99
N PHE A 346 9.45 16.51 17.92
CA PHE A 346 8.65 17.09 19.00
C PHE A 346 8.69 16.18 20.23
N PRO A 347 8.90 16.75 21.43
CA PRO A 347 9.22 15.94 22.61
C PRO A 347 8.01 15.28 23.27
N ASN A 348 6.80 15.78 23.03
CA ASN A 348 5.60 15.30 23.69
C ASN A 348 4.53 14.92 22.65
N TYR A 349 4.07 13.68 22.75
CA TYR A 349 3.10 13.13 21.82
C TYR A 349 2.12 12.19 22.52
N HIS A 350 0.84 12.50 22.38
CA HIS A 350 -0.25 11.60 22.76
C HIS A 350 -1.09 11.27 21.54
N PHE A 351 -1.48 9.99 21.37
CA PHE A 351 -2.53 9.65 20.42
C PHE A 351 -3.46 8.58 20.96
N ASP A 352 -4.75 8.76 20.69
CA ASP A 352 -5.82 7.81 20.94
C ASP A 352 -6.52 7.50 19.63
N SER A 353 -6.40 6.27 19.15
CA SER A 353 -6.99 5.82 17.90
C SER A 353 -7.96 4.68 18.16
N THR A 354 -9.22 4.87 17.79
CA THR A 354 -10.28 3.88 17.96
C THR A 354 -10.88 3.50 16.60
N ARG A 355 -10.76 2.23 16.23
CA ARG A 355 -11.41 1.66 15.05
C ARG A 355 -12.69 0.94 15.42
N VAL A 356 -13.79 1.28 14.74
CA VAL A 356 -15.13 0.79 15.01
C VAL A 356 -15.65 0.03 13.78
N PHE A 357 -16.35 -1.08 14.02
CA PHE A 357 -17.09 -1.77 12.96
C PHE A 357 -18.34 -0.98 12.60
N THR A 358 -18.69 -0.97 11.32
CA THR A 358 -19.95 -0.42 10.78
C THR A 358 -20.54 -1.37 9.75
N ASN A 359 -21.83 -1.23 9.42
CA ASN A 359 -22.48 -2.07 8.40
C ASN A 359 -22.26 -1.51 6.98
N LYS A 360 -21.01 -1.20 6.67
CA LYS A 360 -20.52 -0.77 5.34
C LYS A 360 -19.53 -1.83 4.79
N PRO A 361 -19.22 -1.78 3.48
CA PRO A 361 -18.14 -2.59 2.94
C PRO A 361 -16.88 -2.49 3.81
N PRO A 362 -16.13 -3.58 4.01
CA PRO A 362 -14.93 -3.57 4.84
C PRO A 362 -13.90 -2.57 4.33
N CYS A 363 -13.20 -1.89 5.26
CA CYS A 363 -12.06 -1.05 4.94
C CYS A 363 -10.75 -1.82 5.13
N GLY A 364 -9.75 -1.53 4.29
CA GLY A 364 -8.47 -2.18 4.28
C GLY A 364 -7.34 -1.29 3.78
N PRO A 365 -6.22 -1.89 3.31
CA PRO A 365 -5.09 -1.12 2.83
C PRO A 365 -5.38 -0.49 1.47
N LYS A 366 -5.15 0.80 1.37
CA LYS A 366 -4.98 1.54 0.12
C LYS A 366 -3.65 2.27 0.18
N ARG A 367 -2.92 2.40 -0.92
CA ARG A 367 -1.59 3.03 -1.05
C ARG A 367 -1.38 4.14 -0.01
N GLY A 368 -0.34 4.03 0.85
CA GLY A 368 -0.16 4.88 2.02
C GLY A 368 -1.00 4.46 3.25
N HIS A 369 -1.23 3.17 3.42
CA HIS A 369 -2.13 2.57 4.40
C HIS A 369 -2.05 3.17 5.80
N GLY A 370 -3.19 3.71 6.28
CA GLY A 370 -3.38 4.19 7.66
C GLY A 370 -2.70 5.51 8.02
N SER A 371 -1.81 6.06 7.19
CA SER A 371 -0.99 7.24 7.52
C SER A 371 -1.27 8.47 6.65
N VAL A 372 -1.96 8.33 5.53
CA VAL A 372 -2.33 9.46 4.65
C VAL A 372 -3.30 10.42 5.34
N GLN A 373 -4.32 9.87 5.99
CA GLN A 373 -5.38 10.63 6.65
C GLN A 373 -4.83 11.48 7.82
N PRO A 374 -4.06 10.90 8.78
CA PRO A 374 -3.46 11.71 9.86
C PRO A 374 -2.42 12.70 9.33
N ARG A 375 -1.70 12.37 8.25
CA ARG A 375 -0.77 13.30 7.62
C ARG A 375 -1.49 14.51 7.02
N PHE A 376 -2.66 14.31 6.41
CA PHE A 376 -3.49 15.40 5.94
C PHE A 376 -3.86 16.36 7.08
N ALA A 377 -4.35 15.84 8.19
CA ALA A 377 -4.76 16.65 9.33
C ALA A 377 -3.58 17.43 9.92
N PHE A 378 -2.47 16.73 10.20
CA PHE A 378 -1.30 17.33 10.83
C PHE A 378 -0.61 18.38 9.96
N GLU A 379 -0.37 18.10 8.69
CA GLU A 379 0.31 19.03 7.77
C GLU A 379 -0.53 20.26 7.44
N THR A 380 -1.86 20.12 7.41
CA THR A 380 -2.79 21.25 7.28
C THR A 380 -2.73 22.14 8.53
N GLN A 381 -2.72 21.52 9.72
CA GLN A 381 -2.57 22.27 10.98
C GLN A 381 -1.19 22.91 11.13
N PHE A 382 -0.15 22.25 10.64
CA PHE A 382 1.21 22.76 10.69
C PHE A 382 1.42 23.99 9.79
N ASP A 383 0.78 24.01 8.63
CA ASP A 383 0.74 25.20 7.76
C ASP A 383 -0.07 26.34 8.40
N GLU A 384 -1.19 26.04 9.05
CA GLU A 384 -1.98 27.03 9.80
C GLU A 384 -1.17 27.64 10.95
N LEU A 385 -0.38 26.83 11.65
CA LEU A 385 0.53 27.29 12.69
C LEU A 385 1.60 28.25 12.14
N ALA A 386 2.17 27.92 10.96
CA ALA A 386 3.13 28.78 10.28
C ALA A 386 2.54 30.15 9.96
N VAL A 387 1.31 30.18 9.42
CA VAL A 387 0.59 31.44 9.12
C VAL A 387 0.33 32.23 10.40
N LYS A 388 -0.15 31.57 11.47
CA LYS A 388 -0.45 32.24 12.76
C LYS A 388 0.78 32.84 13.42
N LEU A 389 1.93 32.20 13.27
CA LEU A 389 3.21 32.67 13.80
C LEU A 389 3.95 33.65 12.85
N ASN A 390 3.41 33.87 11.65
CA ASN A 390 4.06 34.65 10.57
C ASN A 390 5.45 34.11 10.23
N ILE A 391 5.54 32.76 10.12
CA ILE A 391 6.75 32.04 9.70
C ILE A 391 6.46 31.42 8.33
N ASP A 392 7.46 31.45 7.42
CA ASP A 392 7.31 30.77 6.14
C ASP A 392 7.02 29.26 6.33
N PRO A 393 6.05 28.69 5.59
CA PRO A 393 5.68 27.27 5.73
C PRO A 393 6.81 26.26 5.47
N ILE A 394 7.78 26.56 4.61
CA ILE A 394 8.97 25.71 4.44
C ILE A 394 9.91 25.90 5.63
N GLU A 395 10.11 27.15 6.07
CA GLU A 395 11.01 27.45 7.19
C GLU A 395 10.55 26.81 8.50
N ILE A 396 9.26 26.79 8.82
CA ILE A 396 8.77 26.12 10.04
C ILE A 396 9.04 24.62 10.00
N ARG A 397 8.98 23.99 8.80
CA ARG A 397 9.34 22.57 8.62
C ARG A 397 10.82 22.32 8.85
N ARG A 398 11.68 23.22 8.35
CA ARG A 398 13.12 23.16 8.62
C ARG A 398 13.46 23.28 10.11
N ARG A 399 12.80 24.18 10.82
CA ARG A 399 13.00 24.35 12.28
C ARG A 399 12.66 23.11 13.08
N ASN A 400 11.70 22.33 12.64
CA ASN A 400 11.25 21.11 13.29
C ASN A 400 11.83 19.84 12.70
N TYR A 401 12.84 19.94 11.84
CA TYR A 401 13.51 18.78 11.28
C TYR A 401 14.14 17.91 12.35
N MET A 402 13.86 16.58 12.29
CA MET A 402 14.28 15.63 13.31
C MET A 402 15.78 15.26 13.27
N GLY A 403 16.51 15.65 12.21
CA GLY A 403 17.92 15.29 12.02
C GLY A 403 18.14 14.00 11.25
N ASP A 404 19.43 13.72 10.98
CA ASP A 404 19.90 12.50 10.34
C ASP A 404 20.27 11.49 11.43
N ASP A 405 20.18 10.17 11.12
CA ASP A 405 20.51 9.06 12.02
C ASP A 405 20.00 9.28 13.47
N THR A 406 18.69 9.29 13.62
CA THR A 406 18.01 9.67 14.87
C THR A 406 16.88 8.69 15.21
N LYS A 407 16.16 8.99 16.28
CA LYS A 407 14.95 8.28 16.68
C LYS A 407 13.79 9.26 16.79
N THR A 408 12.61 8.82 16.33
CA THR A 408 11.36 9.55 16.58
C THR A 408 11.00 9.52 18.08
N VAL A 409 10.07 10.38 18.50
CA VAL A 409 9.56 10.41 19.88
C VAL A 409 9.05 9.06 20.37
N ASN A 410 8.47 8.24 19.48
CA ASN A 410 8.01 6.87 19.78
C ASN A 410 9.07 5.79 19.54
N GLY A 411 10.34 6.16 19.32
CA GLY A 411 11.48 5.27 19.28
C GLY A 411 11.76 4.58 17.95
N GLN A 412 11.17 5.03 16.84
CA GLN A 412 11.52 4.52 15.52
C GLN A 412 12.92 4.98 15.11
N ARG A 413 13.79 4.03 14.74
CA ARG A 413 15.15 4.32 14.30
C ARG A 413 15.16 4.77 12.85
N VAL A 414 15.65 5.96 12.57
CA VAL A 414 15.86 6.53 11.24
C VAL A 414 17.35 6.48 10.93
N THR A 415 17.74 5.73 9.91
CA THR A 415 19.14 5.44 9.53
C THR A 415 19.67 6.36 8.43
N SER A 416 18.79 7.00 7.69
CA SER A 416 19.11 7.98 6.64
C SER A 416 17.90 8.90 6.44
N ASN A 417 18.13 10.18 6.16
CA ASN A 417 17.07 11.19 6.07
C ASN A 417 17.39 12.28 5.06
N GLY A 418 16.75 12.21 3.89
CA GLY A 418 16.89 13.19 2.81
C GLY A 418 15.82 14.30 2.83
N PHE A 419 15.06 14.46 3.93
CA PHE A 419 13.93 15.39 3.96
C PHE A 419 14.33 16.85 3.68
N MET A 420 15.47 17.31 4.22
CA MET A 420 15.95 18.67 3.98
C MET A 420 16.25 18.90 2.50
N GLU A 421 16.89 17.95 1.84
CA GLU A 421 17.15 18.01 0.40
C GLU A 421 15.84 17.97 -0.41
N CYS A 422 14.84 17.20 0.03
CA CYS A 422 13.51 17.23 -0.58
C CYS A 422 12.87 18.61 -0.50
N LEU A 423 12.93 19.27 0.66
CA LEU A 423 12.44 20.64 0.83
C LEU A 423 13.18 21.64 -0.06
N ASP A 424 14.51 21.55 -0.11
CA ASP A 424 15.34 22.46 -0.93
C ASP A 424 15.00 22.34 -2.43
N LYS A 425 14.83 21.08 -2.93
CA LYS A 425 14.48 20.84 -4.33
C LYS A 425 13.11 21.40 -4.71
N VAL A 426 12.09 21.17 -3.89
CA VAL A 426 10.73 21.69 -4.21
C VAL A 426 10.66 23.21 -4.02
N GLU A 427 11.39 23.79 -3.06
CA GLU A 427 11.50 25.24 -2.87
C GLU A 427 12.09 25.92 -4.10
N GLU A 428 13.23 25.41 -4.58
CA GLU A 428 13.94 25.93 -5.75
C GLU A 428 13.10 25.77 -7.03
N ALA A 429 12.64 24.54 -7.30
CA ALA A 429 11.91 24.20 -8.54
C ALA A 429 10.60 24.96 -8.69
N SER A 430 9.86 25.18 -7.60
CA SER A 430 8.61 25.95 -7.61
C SER A 430 8.82 27.47 -7.61
N THR A 431 10.07 27.93 -7.45
CA THR A 431 10.38 29.35 -7.20
C THR A 431 9.58 29.92 -6.02
N TRP A 432 9.45 29.13 -4.95
CA TRP A 432 8.60 29.39 -3.79
C TRP A 432 8.72 30.79 -3.23
N LYS A 433 9.94 31.25 -2.96
CA LYS A 433 10.22 32.57 -2.36
C LYS A 433 9.69 33.73 -3.16
N ASP A 434 9.60 33.59 -4.49
CA ASP A 434 9.16 34.64 -5.39
C ASP A 434 7.65 34.60 -5.64
N ARG A 435 7.00 33.45 -5.42
CA ARG A 435 5.61 33.22 -5.81
C ARG A 435 4.65 33.07 -4.61
N ARG A 436 5.05 32.43 -3.52
CA ARG A 436 4.19 32.15 -2.36
C ARG A 436 3.65 33.46 -1.78
N ALA A 437 2.35 33.56 -1.57
CA ALA A 437 1.59 34.72 -1.10
C ALA A 437 1.75 35.99 -1.99
N LYS A 438 2.22 35.85 -3.23
CA LYS A 438 2.41 36.95 -4.19
C LYS A 438 1.68 36.71 -5.51
N LEU A 439 1.06 35.54 -5.68
CA LEU A 439 0.26 35.21 -6.84
C LEU A 439 -1.08 35.98 -6.82
N PRO A 440 -1.72 36.20 -7.99
CA PRO A 440 -3.06 36.79 -8.04
C PRO A 440 -4.06 36.00 -7.20
N PHE A 441 -5.09 36.66 -6.69
CA PHE A 441 -6.19 36.00 -6.00
C PHE A 441 -6.78 34.88 -6.87
N GLY A 442 -7.08 33.75 -6.27
CA GLY A 442 -7.47 32.54 -6.96
C GLY A 442 -6.31 31.62 -7.35
N GLN A 443 -5.05 32.06 -7.18
CA GLN A 443 -3.85 31.24 -7.44
C GLN A 443 -3.01 31.13 -6.18
N GLY A 444 -2.52 29.93 -5.86
CA GLY A 444 -1.75 29.72 -4.65
C GLY A 444 -0.80 28.54 -4.71
N LEU A 445 0.20 28.58 -3.83
CA LEU A 445 1.16 27.50 -3.60
C LEU A 445 1.03 26.95 -2.19
N GLY A 446 1.05 25.63 -2.06
CA GLY A 446 1.06 24.96 -0.76
C GLY A 446 2.17 23.92 -0.65
N VAL A 447 2.74 23.80 0.54
CA VAL A 447 3.80 22.84 0.84
C VAL A 447 3.37 21.87 1.92
N ALA A 448 3.85 20.63 1.84
CA ALA A 448 3.72 19.62 2.90
C ALA A 448 4.85 18.60 2.85
N GLY A 449 5.12 17.95 4.00
CA GLY A 449 6.13 16.92 4.14
C GLY A 449 5.61 15.60 4.71
N SER A 450 6.33 14.51 4.48
CA SER A 450 5.96 13.20 5.02
C SER A 450 7.14 12.25 5.17
N MET A 451 6.92 11.23 6.01
CA MET A 451 7.78 10.07 6.17
C MET A 451 6.95 8.80 5.95
N TYR A 452 7.54 7.78 5.34
CA TYR A 452 6.90 6.47 5.21
C TYR A 452 7.90 5.31 5.38
N ILE A 453 7.37 4.10 5.62
CA ILE A 453 8.14 2.89 5.86
C ILE A 453 8.68 2.27 4.58
N SER A 454 9.88 1.69 4.64
CA SER A 454 10.48 0.86 3.59
C SER A 454 10.31 -0.62 3.92
N GLY A 455 9.06 -1.03 4.06
CA GLY A 455 8.68 -2.39 4.38
C GLY A 455 8.48 -2.65 5.86
N THR A 456 7.54 -3.54 6.11
CA THR A 456 7.25 -4.14 7.40
C THR A 456 6.87 -5.60 7.18
N ASN A 457 6.78 -6.36 8.24
CA ASN A 457 6.41 -7.77 8.18
C ASN A 457 5.43 -8.13 9.29
N TYR A 458 4.51 -9.01 8.94
CA TYR A 458 3.57 -9.61 9.88
C TYR A 458 3.78 -11.12 9.91
N PRO A 459 3.93 -11.72 11.08
CA PRO A 459 4.04 -13.17 11.17
C PRO A 459 2.71 -13.81 10.73
N ILE A 460 2.75 -14.61 9.65
CA ILE A 460 1.59 -15.39 9.18
C ILE A 460 1.68 -16.87 9.57
N TYR A 461 2.84 -17.29 10.02
CA TYR A 461 3.10 -18.61 10.58
C TYR A 461 3.54 -18.50 12.04
N PRO A 462 3.32 -19.53 12.85
CA PRO A 462 3.62 -19.47 14.29
C PRO A 462 5.12 -19.57 14.61
N ASN A 463 5.96 -19.87 13.65
CA ASN A 463 7.41 -20.02 13.81
C ASN A 463 8.17 -18.85 13.14
N PRO A 464 9.37 -18.52 13.66
CA PRO A 464 10.25 -17.58 12.95
C PRO A 464 10.59 -18.07 11.55
N MET A 465 10.60 -17.15 10.59
CA MET A 465 10.91 -17.41 9.19
C MET A 465 11.58 -16.20 8.54
N PRO A 466 12.37 -16.38 7.46
CA PRO A 466 12.85 -15.25 6.66
C PRO A 466 11.69 -14.42 6.12
N GLN A 467 11.92 -13.11 5.99
CA GLN A 467 10.92 -12.17 5.46
C GLN A 467 10.81 -12.21 3.95
N ALA A 468 11.89 -12.59 3.28
CA ALA A 468 11.95 -12.84 1.85
C ALA A 468 12.99 -13.93 1.58
N GLY A 469 12.78 -14.72 0.54
CA GLY A 469 13.66 -15.74 0.06
C GLY A 469 13.87 -15.66 -1.45
N ILE A 470 15.07 -16.02 -1.90
CA ILE A 470 15.45 -16.11 -3.32
C ILE A 470 16.11 -17.46 -3.56
N GLN A 471 15.84 -18.03 -4.72
CA GLN A 471 16.56 -19.20 -5.25
C GLN A 471 17.09 -18.86 -6.63
N LEU A 472 18.37 -19.11 -6.87
CA LEU A 472 19.01 -18.94 -8.18
C LEU A 472 19.40 -20.31 -8.74
N LYS A 473 19.17 -20.49 -10.03
CA LYS A 473 19.59 -21.66 -10.80
C LYS A 473 20.29 -21.17 -12.05
N VAL A 474 21.46 -21.74 -12.35
CA VAL A 474 22.17 -21.52 -13.61
C VAL A 474 22.01 -22.75 -14.50
N ASP A 475 21.68 -22.56 -15.75
CA ASP A 475 21.64 -23.64 -16.74
C ASP A 475 22.89 -23.63 -17.65
N ARG A 476 23.08 -24.71 -18.42
CA ARG A 476 24.24 -24.84 -19.31
C ARG A 476 24.25 -23.86 -20.50
N SER A 477 23.14 -23.14 -20.74
CA SER A 477 23.12 -22.05 -21.73
C SER A 477 23.69 -20.74 -21.18
N GLY A 478 23.97 -20.67 -19.87
CA GLY A 478 24.43 -19.49 -19.16
C GLY A 478 23.29 -18.60 -18.67
N VAL A 479 22.05 -19.10 -18.71
CA VAL A 479 20.88 -18.37 -18.20
C VAL A 479 20.76 -18.54 -16.69
N VAL A 480 20.56 -17.43 -15.98
CA VAL A 480 20.27 -17.39 -14.55
C VAL A 480 18.76 -17.29 -14.36
N THR A 481 18.14 -18.32 -13.80
CA THR A 481 16.72 -18.31 -13.42
C THR A 481 16.61 -17.92 -11.95
N ILE A 482 15.79 -16.91 -11.66
CA ILE A 482 15.47 -16.42 -10.34
C ILE A 482 14.09 -16.97 -9.94
N PHE A 483 13.98 -17.60 -8.78
CA PHE A 483 12.71 -17.97 -8.16
C PHE A 483 12.49 -17.07 -6.95
N THR A 484 11.39 -16.29 -6.97
CA THR A 484 11.04 -15.32 -5.93
C THR A 484 9.57 -15.44 -5.54
N GLY A 485 9.29 -15.46 -4.24
CA GLY A 485 7.92 -15.38 -3.74
C GLY A 485 7.33 -13.96 -3.80
N GLY A 486 8.15 -12.94 -4.11
CA GLY A 486 7.73 -11.55 -4.24
C GLY A 486 6.71 -11.34 -5.37
N ASN A 487 5.68 -10.54 -5.11
CA ASN A 487 4.61 -10.27 -6.06
C ASN A 487 4.91 -9.00 -6.88
N ASP A 488 4.89 -9.11 -8.21
CA ASP A 488 4.87 -7.94 -9.11
C ASP A 488 3.40 -7.57 -9.41
N ILE A 489 3.01 -6.36 -9.04
CA ILE A 489 1.65 -5.82 -9.21
C ILE A 489 1.60 -4.69 -10.25
N GLY A 490 2.65 -4.59 -11.07
CA GLY A 490 2.87 -3.56 -12.08
C GLY A 490 3.98 -2.57 -11.73
N GLN A 491 4.47 -2.57 -10.47
CA GLN A 491 5.53 -1.68 -10.00
C GLN A 491 6.93 -2.02 -10.57
N GLY A 492 7.14 -3.24 -11.08
CA GLY A 492 8.40 -3.65 -11.71
C GLY A 492 9.37 -4.36 -10.78
N SER A 493 8.90 -4.96 -9.69
CA SER A 493 9.76 -5.69 -8.75
C SER A 493 10.50 -6.88 -9.39
N ASN A 494 9.88 -7.57 -10.35
CA ASN A 494 10.56 -8.63 -11.12
C ASN A 494 11.75 -8.08 -11.91
N SER A 495 11.64 -6.86 -12.42
CA SER A 495 12.73 -6.19 -13.13
C SER A 495 13.85 -5.78 -12.16
N VAL A 496 13.48 -5.27 -10.97
CA VAL A 496 14.47 -4.88 -9.94
C VAL A 496 15.34 -6.09 -9.54
N VAL A 497 14.75 -7.26 -9.24
CA VAL A 497 15.54 -8.46 -8.91
C VAL A 497 16.43 -8.88 -10.07
N ALA A 498 15.99 -8.76 -11.32
CA ALA A 498 16.82 -9.05 -12.49
C ALA A 498 18.01 -8.08 -12.59
N TYR A 499 17.82 -6.79 -12.36
CA TYR A 499 18.92 -5.80 -12.36
C TYR A 499 19.97 -6.10 -11.28
N LEU A 500 19.51 -6.48 -10.07
CA LEU A 500 20.40 -6.86 -8.98
C LEU A 500 21.24 -8.12 -9.33
N VAL A 501 20.64 -9.10 -9.99
CA VAL A 501 21.34 -10.29 -10.48
C VAL A 501 22.38 -9.92 -11.55
N CYS A 502 22.01 -9.06 -12.51
CA CYS A 502 22.94 -8.57 -13.53
C CYS A 502 24.13 -7.82 -12.90
N GLU A 503 23.88 -6.95 -11.93
CA GLU A 503 24.94 -6.19 -11.24
C GLU A 503 25.88 -7.12 -10.46
N GLU A 504 25.33 -8.04 -9.66
CA GLU A 504 26.13 -8.90 -8.79
C GLU A 504 26.89 -10.01 -9.53
N LEU A 505 26.29 -10.56 -10.59
CA LEU A 505 26.89 -11.68 -11.34
C LEU A 505 27.55 -11.26 -12.65
N GLY A 506 27.42 -10.00 -13.07
CA GLY A 506 27.97 -9.51 -14.33
C GLY A 506 27.31 -10.11 -15.57
N VAL A 507 26.12 -10.71 -15.48
CA VAL A 507 25.37 -11.26 -16.62
C VAL A 507 24.54 -10.19 -17.31
N GLU A 508 24.27 -10.38 -18.60
CA GLU A 508 23.40 -9.49 -19.36
C GLU A 508 21.91 -9.79 -19.06
N LEU A 509 21.05 -8.77 -19.18
CA LEU A 509 19.63 -8.87 -18.82
C LEU A 509 18.89 -9.95 -19.62
N ASP A 510 19.24 -10.17 -20.87
CA ASP A 510 18.65 -11.20 -21.73
C ASP A 510 19.01 -12.64 -21.29
N HIS A 511 20.00 -12.79 -20.41
CA HIS A 511 20.38 -14.08 -19.77
C HIS A 511 19.74 -14.28 -18.40
N VAL A 512 18.77 -13.43 -18.02
CA VAL A 512 18.05 -13.55 -16.75
C VAL A 512 16.58 -13.88 -16.98
N ARG A 513 16.06 -14.86 -16.25
CA ARG A 513 14.62 -15.21 -16.20
C ARG A 513 14.09 -15.10 -14.79
N VAL A 514 12.88 -14.59 -14.64
CA VAL A 514 12.22 -14.47 -13.35
C VAL A 514 10.99 -15.36 -13.32
N VAL A 515 10.92 -16.26 -12.33
CA VAL A 515 9.74 -17.03 -11.94
C VAL A 515 9.31 -16.47 -10.61
N ALA A 516 8.10 -15.91 -10.55
CA ALA A 516 7.64 -15.18 -9.37
C ALA A 516 6.28 -15.68 -8.88
N ALA A 517 6.04 -15.53 -7.59
CA ALA A 517 4.73 -15.63 -6.96
C ALA A 517 3.97 -16.96 -7.25
N ASP A 518 4.69 -18.07 -7.21
CA ASP A 518 4.17 -19.44 -7.33
C ASP A 518 4.58 -20.23 -6.07
N THR A 519 3.62 -20.66 -5.27
CA THR A 519 3.88 -21.26 -3.95
C THR A 519 4.58 -22.60 -3.99
N ASP A 520 4.55 -23.33 -5.12
CA ASP A 520 5.28 -24.60 -5.28
C ASP A 520 6.72 -24.37 -5.75
N LEU A 521 6.98 -23.34 -6.53
CA LEU A 521 8.27 -23.13 -7.17
C LEU A 521 9.16 -22.12 -6.44
N CYS A 522 8.54 -21.19 -5.69
CA CYS A 522 9.24 -20.05 -5.11
C CYS A 522 9.32 -20.16 -3.58
N PRO A 523 10.41 -19.64 -2.98
CA PRO A 523 10.48 -19.48 -1.53
C PRO A 523 9.33 -18.63 -0.98
N VAL A 524 8.98 -18.82 0.30
CA VAL A 524 7.94 -18.03 0.96
C VAL A 524 8.33 -16.55 0.96
N ASP A 525 7.36 -15.71 0.58
CA ASP A 525 7.40 -14.26 0.71
C ASP A 525 6.03 -13.75 1.17
N LEU A 526 6.01 -12.62 1.85
CA LEU A 526 4.78 -12.05 2.41
C LEU A 526 3.99 -11.19 1.41
N GLY A 527 4.48 -11.03 0.18
CA GLY A 527 3.78 -10.32 -0.88
C GLY A 527 4.11 -8.84 -1.00
N ALA A 528 3.37 -8.13 -1.87
CA ALA A 528 3.58 -6.71 -2.16
C ALA A 528 2.64 -5.83 -1.35
N TYR A 529 3.11 -5.33 -0.21
CA TYR A 529 2.47 -4.34 0.65
C TYR A 529 3.51 -3.55 1.45
N SER A 530 3.14 -2.42 2.06
CA SER A 530 4.03 -1.57 2.87
C SER A 530 5.36 -1.28 2.18
N SER A 531 5.36 -1.19 0.86
CA SER A 531 6.52 -0.90 -0.01
C SER A 531 7.76 -1.75 0.28
N ARG A 532 7.56 -3.05 0.64
CA ARG A 532 8.60 -3.95 1.16
C ARG A 532 9.44 -4.66 0.10
N VAL A 533 8.91 -4.85 -1.12
CA VAL A 533 9.51 -5.81 -2.07
C VAL A 533 10.93 -5.43 -2.47
N THR A 534 11.17 -4.20 -2.93
CA THR A 534 12.52 -3.74 -3.29
C THR A 534 13.51 -3.93 -2.14
N PHE A 535 13.11 -3.57 -0.92
CA PHE A 535 14.00 -3.64 0.25
C PHE A 535 14.30 -5.07 0.69
N MET A 536 13.26 -5.88 0.91
CA MET A 536 13.41 -7.22 1.49
C MET A 536 13.84 -8.26 0.46
N VAL A 537 13.16 -8.30 -0.69
CA VAL A 537 13.52 -9.24 -1.76
C VAL A 537 14.84 -8.84 -2.40
N GLY A 538 15.13 -7.54 -2.52
CA GLY A 538 16.41 -7.05 -3.00
C GLY A 538 17.60 -7.50 -2.14
N ASN A 539 17.49 -7.39 -0.81
CA ASN A 539 18.53 -7.89 0.11
C ASN A 539 18.70 -9.42 0.03
N ALA A 540 17.60 -10.18 -0.06
CA ALA A 540 17.66 -11.63 -0.27
C ALA A 540 18.32 -12.00 -1.61
N THR A 541 18.06 -11.21 -2.67
CA THR A 541 18.68 -11.38 -3.99
C THR A 541 20.18 -11.19 -3.92
N ILE A 542 20.64 -10.14 -3.27
CA ILE A 542 22.07 -9.86 -3.09
C ILE A 542 22.75 -10.99 -2.31
N ASP A 543 22.12 -11.51 -1.25
CA ASP A 543 22.65 -12.65 -0.47
C ASP A 543 22.80 -13.91 -1.34
N ALA A 544 21.79 -14.25 -2.16
CA ALA A 544 21.89 -15.36 -3.11
C ALA A 544 22.99 -15.16 -4.13
N CYS A 545 23.05 -13.97 -4.76
CA CYS A 545 24.03 -13.66 -5.79
C CYS A 545 25.46 -13.74 -5.27
N ARG A 546 25.74 -13.25 -4.08
CA ARG A 546 27.09 -13.29 -3.47
C ARG A 546 27.57 -14.71 -3.23
N LYS A 547 26.69 -15.62 -2.80
CA LYS A 547 27.01 -17.04 -2.64
C LYS A 547 27.37 -17.69 -3.99
N LEU A 548 26.55 -17.47 -5.02
CA LEU A 548 26.81 -17.99 -6.35
C LEU A 548 28.08 -17.37 -6.98
N ARG A 549 28.24 -16.05 -6.86
CA ARG A 549 29.43 -15.32 -7.32
C ARG A 549 30.70 -15.87 -6.72
N SER A 550 30.73 -16.19 -5.42
CA SER A 550 31.89 -16.75 -4.74
C SER A 550 32.30 -18.09 -5.36
N GLN A 551 31.35 -18.95 -5.72
CA GLN A 551 31.63 -20.22 -6.40
C GLN A 551 32.26 -19.99 -7.79
N VAL A 552 31.69 -19.10 -8.60
CA VAL A 552 32.17 -18.80 -9.95
C VAL A 552 33.57 -18.17 -9.90
N VAL A 553 33.76 -17.18 -9.04
CA VAL A 553 35.06 -16.50 -8.87
C VAL A 553 36.16 -17.49 -8.42
N GLU A 554 35.85 -18.36 -7.44
CA GLU A 554 36.81 -19.38 -6.96
C GLU A 554 37.14 -20.39 -8.03
N ALA A 555 36.16 -20.80 -8.86
CA ALA A 555 36.43 -21.75 -9.95
C ALA A 555 37.30 -21.14 -11.05
N VAL A 556 36.97 -19.93 -11.49
CA VAL A 556 37.77 -19.21 -12.52
C VAL A 556 39.18 -18.89 -12.02
N ALA A 557 39.30 -18.46 -10.76
CA ALA A 557 40.62 -18.19 -10.16
C ALA A 557 41.52 -19.45 -10.09
N ALA A 558 40.92 -20.60 -9.78
CA ALA A 558 41.62 -21.88 -9.79
C ALA A 558 42.05 -22.26 -11.20
N GLU A 559 41.23 -22.08 -12.23
CA GLU A 559 41.55 -22.32 -13.64
C GLU A 559 42.66 -21.39 -14.13
N TRP A 560 42.68 -20.17 -13.65
CA TRP A 560 43.69 -19.17 -14.00
C TRP A 560 44.95 -19.22 -13.13
N GLU A 561 44.98 -20.05 -12.10
CA GLU A 561 46.06 -20.12 -11.11
C GLU A 561 46.39 -18.74 -10.49
N CYS A 562 45.32 -17.98 -10.11
CA CYS A 562 45.44 -16.63 -9.58
C CYS A 562 44.62 -16.40 -8.27
N ASP A 563 44.88 -15.27 -7.59
CA ASP A 563 44.08 -14.89 -6.43
C ASP A 563 42.60 -14.60 -6.85
N PRO A 564 41.59 -15.16 -6.19
CA PRO A 564 40.17 -14.84 -6.44
C PRO A 564 39.83 -13.34 -6.49
N LYS A 565 40.60 -12.51 -5.80
CA LYS A 565 40.42 -11.03 -5.82
C LYS A 565 40.73 -10.41 -7.19
N ARG A 566 41.45 -11.10 -8.04
CA ARG A 566 41.76 -10.63 -9.42
C ARG A 566 40.57 -10.87 -10.36
N VAL A 567 39.68 -11.80 -10.04
CA VAL A 567 38.56 -12.16 -10.92
C VAL A 567 37.38 -11.23 -10.68
N ARG A 568 37.00 -10.48 -11.70
CA ARG A 568 35.76 -9.63 -11.70
C ARG A 568 34.79 -10.16 -12.72
N LEU A 569 33.52 -10.32 -12.28
CA LEU A 569 32.39 -10.65 -13.15
C LEU A 569 31.71 -9.34 -13.59
N VAL A 570 31.72 -9.05 -14.88
CA VAL A 570 31.21 -7.78 -15.43
C VAL A 570 30.88 -7.92 -16.92
N ARG A 571 29.80 -7.31 -17.37
CA ARG A 571 29.42 -7.18 -18.81
C ARG A 571 29.49 -8.47 -19.60
N GLY A 572 28.96 -9.55 -19.07
CA GLY A 572 28.92 -10.85 -19.74
C GLY A 572 30.25 -11.63 -19.71
N VAL A 573 31.26 -11.17 -18.97
CA VAL A 573 32.57 -11.83 -18.88
C VAL A 573 33.09 -11.93 -17.43
N ALA A 574 33.91 -12.94 -17.19
CA ALA A 574 34.86 -12.97 -16.08
C ALA A 574 36.18 -12.38 -16.57
N LEU A 575 36.71 -11.36 -15.90
CA LEU A 575 37.89 -10.58 -16.29
C LEU A 575 38.96 -10.66 -15.21
N ASP A 576 40.22 -10.80 -15.61
CA ASP A 576 41.38 -10.66 -14.74
C ASP A 576 41.73 -9.17 -14.58
N LEU A 577 41.69 -8.63 -13.36
CA LEU A 577 41.96 -7.22 -13.08
C LEU A 577 43.41 -6.79 -13.31
N GLU A 578 44.39 -7.76 -13.29
CA GLU A 578 45.79 -7.51 -13.54
C GLU A 578 46.21 -7.80 -14.98
N ASP A 579 45.37 -8.51 -15.74
CA ASP A 579 45.59 -8.84 -17.15
C ASP A 579 44.26 -8.68 -17.93
N PRO A 580 43.93 -7.47 -18.40
CA PRO A 580 42.67 -7.19 -19.08
C PRO A 580 42.45 -7.97 -20.39
N ASP A 581 43.51 -8.53 -21.00
CA ASP A 581 43.39 -9.39 -22.17
C ASP A 581 42.98 -10.83 -21.80
N ARG A 582 43.02 -11.17 -20.52
CA ARG A 582 42.59 -12.45 -19.96
C ARG A 582 41.17 -12.40 -19.48
N PHE A 583 40.25 -12.93 -20.28
CA PHE A 583 38.82 -12.99 -19.93
C PHE A 583 38.14 -14.27 -20.42
N LEU A 584 36.99 -14.61 -19.83
CA LEU A 584 36.10 -15.71 -20.22
C LEU A 584 34.69 -15.19 -20.37
N GLY A 585 33.95 -15.67 -21.36
CA GLY A 585 32.51 -15.45 -21.42
C GLY A 585 31.79 -16.04 -20.19
N MET A 586 30.73 -15.40 -19.71
CA MET A 586 30.02 -15.87 -18.50
C MET A 586 29.56 -17.32 -18.62
N ARG A 587 29.09 -17.76 -19.80
CA ARG A 587 28.70 -19.14 -20.01
C ARG A 587 29.89 -20.12 -19.75
N GLU A 588 31.08 -19.78 -20.20
CA GLU A 588 32.29 -20.59 -19.98
C GLU A 588 32.70 -20.57 -18.51
N ALA A 589 32.65 -19.39 -17.86
CA ALA A 589 32.92 -19.27 -16.43
C ALA A 589 31.93 -20.13 -15.59
N PHE A 590 30.67 -20.18 -15.97
CA PHE A 590 29.69 -21.08 -15.33
C PHE A 590 29.98 -22.55 -15.58
N HIS A 591 30.47 -22.97 -16.79
CA HIS A 591 30.87 -24.35 -17.05
C HIS A 591 32.07 -24.77 -16.19
N ILE A 592 33.06 -23.88 -16.01
CA ILE A 592 34.21 -24.13 -15.12
C ILE A 592 33.74 -24.28 -13.67
N ALA A 593 32.82 -23.42 -13.23
CA ALA A 593 32.25 -23.51 -11.88
C ALA A 593 31.39 -24.77 -11.69
N GLU A 594 30.58 -25.16 -12.69
CA GLU A 594 29.79 -26.40 -12.68
C GLU A 594 30.70 -27.65 -12.59
N ALA A 595 31.86 -27.65 -13.29
CA ALA A 595 32.80 -28.75 -13.22
C ALA A 595 33.46 -28.91 -11.84
N LYS A 596 33.58 -27.83 -11.06
CA LYS A 596 34.17 -27.82 -9.72
C LYS A 596 33.15 -28.03 -8.59
N PHE A 597 31.93 -27.48 -8.72
CA PHE A 597 30.93 -27.42 -7.67
C PHE A 597 29.62 -28.17 -7.97
N ASP A 598 29.59 -29.01 -9.01
CA ASP A 598 28.40 -29.67 -9.52
C ASP A 598 27.33 -28.69 -10.01
N THR A 599 26.06 -29.02 -9.90
CA THR A 599 24.94 -28.18 -10.36
C THR A 599 24.94 -26.80 -9.68
N LEU A 600 25.07 -25.74 -10.48
CA LEU A 600 25.16 -24.38 -9.97
C LEU A 600 23.79 -23.81 -9.54
N GLY A 601 23.78 -23.27 -8.35
CA GLY A 601 22.67 -22.56 -7.80
C GLY A 601 22.97 -22.03 -6.39
N SER A 602 22.10 -21.19 -5.90
CA SER A 602 22.22 -20.64 -4.55
C SER A 602 20.87 -20.24 -3.98
N THR A 603 20.82 -20.06 -2.66
CA THR A 603 19.66 -19.52 -1.96
C THR A 603 20.06 -18.33 -1.12
N GLY A 604 19.23 -17.29 -1.13
CA GLY A 604 19.38 -16.11 -0.29
C GLY A 604 18.15 -15.87 0.57
N SER A 605 18.36 -15.22 1.69
CA SER A 605 17.30 -14.89 2.63
C SER A 605 17.53 -13.52 3.26
N TYR A 606 16.44 -12.86 3.62
CA TYR A 606 16.51 -11.62 4.38
C TYR A 606 15.68 -11.72 5.64
N ASN A 607 16.30 -11.36 6.76
CA ASN A 607 15.65 -11.15 8.05
C ASN A 607 15.86 -9.69 8.44
N THR A 608 14.79 -8.99 8.80
CA THR A 608 14.92 -7.62 9.29
C THR A 608 15.74 -7.57 10.57
N PRO A 609 16.64 -6.59 10.72
CA PRO A 609 17.33 -6.38 11.98
C PRO A 609 16.33 -6.00 13.09
N THR A 610 16.71 -6.16 14.36
CA THR A 610 15.91 -5.66 15.46
C THR A 610 15.73 -4.16 15.33
N LEU A 611 14.46 -3.73 15.25
CA LEU A 611 14.10 -2.36 14.94
C LEU A 611 13.81 -1.56 16.20
N GLY A 612 14.32 -0.33 16.25
CA GLY A 612 13.83 0.72 17.10
C GLY A 612 14.10 0.63 18.61
N GLY A 613 15.00 -0.24 19.09
CA GLY A 613 15.35 -0.26 20.55
C GLY A 613 14.13 -0.22 21.48
N ASP A 614 13.82 0.94 22.05
CA ASP A 614 12.71 1.15 22.99
C ASP A 614 11.37 1.46 22.31
N TYR A 615 11.21 1.11 21.02
CA TYR A 615 9.99 1.35 20.28
C TYR A 615 8.75 0.77 20.99
N ARG A 616 7.80 1.64 21.32
CA ARG A 616 6.51 1.24 21.88
C ARG A 616 5.44 1.21 20.78
N GLY A 617 4.81 0.08 20.60
CA GLY A 617 3.86 -0.24 19.56
C GLY A 617 4.07 -1.64 19.00
N GLY A 618 4.97 -2.41 19.60
CA GLY A 618 5.33 -3.75 19.16
C GLY A 618 6.07 -3.74 17.82
N THR A 619 5.75 -4.69 16.92
CA THR A 619 6.35 -4.78 15.60
C THR A 619 5.55 -4.02 14.54
N ILE A 620 4.43 -3.41 14.91
CA ILE A 620 3.54 -2.70 13.98
C ILE A 620 4.03 -1.25 13.82
N GLY A 621 4.36 -0.88 12.59
CA GLY A 621 4.87 0.46 12.24
C GLY A 621 6.38 0.60 12.21
N ALA A 622 7.14 -0.28 12.88
CA ALA A 622 8.59 -0.29 12.77
C ALA A 622 9.06 -0.80 11.40
N SER A 623 10.09 -0.16 10.86
CA SER A 623 10.67 -0.50 9.56
C SER A 623 12.21 -0.46 9.63
N PRO A 624 12.92 -1.21 8.79
CA PRO A 624 14.37 -1.12 8.71
C PRO A 624 14.87 0.23 8.20
N ALA A 625 14.09 0.92 7.38
CA ALA A 625 14.41 2.23 6.82
C ALA A 625 13.13 3.03 6.55
N TYR A 626 13.28 4.34 6.38
CA TYR A 626 12.18 5.28 6.11
C TYR A 626 12.52 6.16 4.93
N SER A 627 11.53 6.39 4.06
CA SER A 627 11.58 7.38 2.99
C SER A 627 11.02 8.72 3.45
N PHE A 628 11.40 9.78 2.75
CA PHE A 628 10.93 11.14 3.02
C PHE A 628 10.46 11.80 1.74
N THR A 629 9.43 12.63 1.87
CA THR A 629 8.84 13.31 0.70
C THR A 629 8.49 14.75 1.06
N ALA A 630 8.74 15.67 0.14
CA ALA A 630 8.20 17.02 0.17
C ALA A 630 7.45 17.31 -1.13
N HIS A 631 6.31 18.01 -1.02
CA HIS A 631 5.53 18.48 -2.16
C HIS A 631 5.38 19.98 -2.11
N VAL A 632 5.42 20.61 -3.28
CA VAL A 632 4.78 21.90 -3.53
C VAL A 632 3.71 21.69 -4.59
N VAL A 633 2.50 22.19 -4.32
CA VAL A 633 1.36 22.11 -5.23
C VAL A 633 0.93 23.52 -5.62
N GLU A 634 0.70 23.73 -6.90
CA GLU A 634 0.05 24.92 -7.43
C GLU A 634 -1.43 24.64 -7.62
N ALA A 635 -2.29 25.51 -7.10
CA ALA A 635 -3.73 25.41 -7.24
C ALA A 635 -4.31 26.71 -7.83
N ASN A 636 -5.25 26.57 -8.76
CA ASN A 636 -6.12 27.64 -9.21
C ASN A 636 -7.53 27.36 -8.73
N VAL A 637 -8.15 28.35 -8.09
CA VAL A 637 -9.50 28.30 -7.56
C VAL A 637 -10.33 29.38 -8.25
N ASP A 638 -11.38 28.96 -8.94
CA ASP A 638 -12.38 29.84 -9.52
C ASP A 638 -13.38 30.25 -8.41
N GLU A 639 -13.41 31.51 -8.05
CA GLU A 639 -14.22 32.03 -6.94
C GLU A 639 -15.73 32.08 -7.23
N GLU A 640 -16.13 32.03 -8.50
CA GLU A 640 -17.55 32.04 -8.88
C GLU A 640 -18.15 30.63 -8.82
N THR A 641 -17.38 29.63 -9.22
CA THR A 641 -17.84 28.24 -9.30
C THR A 641 -17.31 27.33 -8.21
N GLY A 642 -16.26 27.75 -7.50
CA GLY A 642 -15.53 26.93 -6.52
C GLY A 642 -14.68 25.83 -7.14
N ARG A 643 -14.53 25.81 -8.48
CA ARG A 643 -13.74 24.81 -9.18
C ARG A 643 -12.26 24.97 -8.87
N ILE A 644 -11.63 23.86 -8.51
CA ILE A 644 -10.19 23.76 -8.29
C ILE A 644 -9.55 23.08 -9.50
N THR A 645 -8.47 23.65 -10.01
CA THR A 645 -7.57 23.01 -10.95
C THR A 645 -6.15 23.01 -10.39
N VAL A 646 -5.40 21.94 -10.69
CA VAL A 646 -4.01 21.78 -10.24
C VAL A 646 -3.12 21.79 -11.47
N PRO A 647 -2.54 22.93 -11.83
CA PRO A 647 -1.69 23.03 -13.03
C PRO A 647 -0.40 22.23 -12.87
N LYS A 648 0.20 22.29 -11.68
CA LYS A 648 1.54 21.72 -11.47
C LYS A 648 1.76 21.22 -10.04
N VAL A 649 2.53 20.12 -9.95
CA VAL A 649 3.01 19.55 -8.69
C VAL A 649 4.51 19.28 -8.79
N TRP A 650 5.27 19.78 -7.84
CA TRP A 650 6.68 19.46 -7.64
C TRP A 650 6.76 18.48 -6.47
N CYS A 651 7.31 17.29 -6.73
CA CYS A 651 7.48 16.24 -5.73
C CYS A 651 8.94 15.83 -5.64
N ALA A 652 9.57 16.03 -4.50
CA ALA A 652 10.88 15.48 -4.20
C ALA A 652 10.74 14.32 -3.22
N HIS A 653 11.30 13.17 -3.59
CA HIS A 653 11.19 11.94 -2.82
C HIS A 653 12.54 11.28 -2.59
N ASP A 654 12.86 11.04 -1.34
CA ASP A 654 14.05 10.33 -0.89
C ASP A 654 13.77 8.82 -0.86
N CYS A 655 14.15 8.15 -1.94
CA CYS A 655 14.07 6.70 -2.09
C CYS A 655 15.39 5.99 -1.76
N GLY A 656 16.34 6.64 -1.09
CA GLY A 656 17.70 6.14 -1.06
C GLY A 656 18.28 6.07 -2.47
N ARG A 657 19.03 5.03 -2.80
CA ARG A 657 19.50 4.88 -4.19
C ARG A 657 18.35 4.46 -5.11
N ALA A 658 18.13 5.21 -6.17
CA ALA A 658 17.22 4.85 -7.24
C ALA A 658 17.83 3.71 -8.08
N LEU A 659 17.41 2.46 -7.82
CA LEU A 659 17.94 1.30 -8.55
C LEU A 659 17.66 1.40 -10.06
N ASN A 660 16.50 1.94 -10.42
CA ASN A 660 16.15 2.34 -11.79
C ASN A 660 15.38 3.66 -11.74
N PRO A 661 16.01 4.81 -12.07
CA PRO A 661 15.41 6.14 -11.96
C PRO A 661 14.08 6.29 -12.71
N MET A 662 13.95 5.70 -13.90
CA MET A 662 12.72 5.75 -14.70
C MET A 662 11.54 5.08 -13.96
N LEU A 663 11.77 3.92 -13.31
CA LEU A 663 10.71 3.24 -12.55
C LEU A 663 10.37 3.99 -11.27
N VAL A 664 11.35 4.62 -10.61
CA VAL A 664 11.14 5.46 -9.43
C VAL A 664 10.29 6.69 -9.79
N ALA A 665 10.64 7.41 -10.88
CA ALA A 665 9.87 8.56 -11.36
C ALA A 665 8.42 8.17 -11.64
N GLY A 666 8.17 7.06 -12.34
CA GLY A 666 6.82 6.56 -12.60
C GLY A 666 6.02 6.19 -11.33
N GLN A 667 6.71 5.72 -10.26
CA GLN A 667 6.05 5.50 -8.95
C GLN A 667 5.69 6.83 -8.26
N ILE A 668 6.56 7.83 -8.32
CA ILE A 668 6.31 9.18 -7.78
C ILE A 668 5.10 9.79 -8.50
N GLU A 669 5.11 9.83 -9.83
CA GLU A 669 4.02 10.38 -10.66
C GLU A 669 2.68 9.70 -10.35
N GLY A 670 2.65 8.36 -10.32
CA GLY A 670 1.44 7.61 -10.00
C GLY A 670 0.95 7.79 -8.56
N SER A 671 1.83 8.08 -7.59
CA SER A 671 1.48 8.40 -6.21
C SER A 671 0.87 9.79 -6.09
N VAL A 672 1.50 10.79 -6.71
CA VAL A 672 1.02 12.19 -6.76
C VAL A 672 -0.34 12.25 -7.44
N TYR A 673 -0.48 11.61 -8.61
CA TYR A 673 -1.77 11.48 -9.31
C TYR A 673 -2.86 10.96 -8.37
N MET A 674 -2.61 9.82 -7.71
CA MET A 674 -3.61 9.21 -6.81
C MET A 674 -3.99 10.15 -5.66
N GLY A 675 -3.03 10.82 -5.01
CA GLY A 675 -3.31 11.72 -3.90
C GLY A 675 -4.12 12.97 -4.31
N ILE A 676 -3.75 13.61 -5.41
CA ILE A 676 -4.46 14.80 -5.92
C ILE A 676 -5.90 14.44 -6.33
N VAL A 677 -6.09 13.31 -7.00
CA VAL A 677 -7.43 12.86 -7.46
C VAL A 677 -8.31 12.43 -6.29
N GLU A 678 -7.74 11.74 -5.30
CA GLU A 678 -8.43 11.39 -4.05
C GLU A 678 -8.88 12.66 -3.30
N ALA A 679 -8.07 13.70 -3.28
CA ALA A 679 -8.43 14.95 -2.64
C ALA A 679 -9.55 15.72 -3.35
N LEU A 680 -9.72 15.58 -4.66
CA LEU A 680 -10.63 16.39 -5.47
C LEU A 680 -11.91 15.67 -5.92
N MET A 681 -11.82 14.37 -6.26
CA MET A 681 -12.85 13.70 -7.07
C MET A 681 -13.34 12.38 -6.51
N GLU A 682 -12.43 11.54 -5.99
CA GLU A 682 -12.77 10.20 -5.54
C GLU A 682 -13.56 10.26 -4.24
N ASP A 683 -14.73 9.61 -4.20
CA ASP A 683 -15.55 9.58 -2.99
C ASP A 683 -16.41 8.31 -2.96
N HIS A 684 -16.05 7.36 -2.10
CA HIS A 684 -16.79 6.12 -1.90
C HIS A 684 -17.97 6.34 -0.97
N LYS A 685 -19.05 6.93 -1.48
CA LYS A 685 -20.25 7.27 -0.72
C LYS A 685 -21.18 6.08 -0.52
N VAL A 686 -21.53 5.88 0.72
CA VAL A 686 -22.61 4.98 1.14
C VAL A 686 -23.80 5.84 1.59
N ASN A 687 -24.97 5.59 1.04
CA ASN A 687 -26.17 6.34 1.41
C ASN A 687 -26.72 5.87 2.78
N ARG A 688 -27.79 6.54 3.26
CA ARG A 688 -28.43 6.23 4.55
C ARG A 688 -28.99 4.81 4.68
N PHE A 689 -29.03 4.03 3.61
CA PHE A 689 -29.50 2.64 3.60
C PHE A 689 -28.34 1.64 3.51
N GLY A 690 -27.10 2.10 3.48
CA GLY A 690 -25.92 1.26 3.34
C GLY A 690 -25.58 0.90 1.89
N LEU A 691 -26.30 1.44 0.90
CA LEU A 691 -26.05 1.20 -0.51
C LEU A 691 -24.99 2.18 -1.04
N HIS A 692 -24.05 1.67 -1.82
CA HIS A 692 -23.09 2.51 -2.56
C HIS A 692 -23.81 3.43 -3.55
N SER A 693 -23.45 4.71 -3.56
CA SER A 693 -24.15 5.76 -4.34
C SER A 693 -23.62 5.90 -5.77
N GLY A 694 -23.09 4.87 -6.36
CA GLY A 694 -22.56 4.90 -7.74
C GLY A 694 -21.42 3.90 -7.88
N PRO A 695 -21.74 2.58 -7.94
CA PRO A 695 -20.73 1.53 -8.00
C PRO A 695 -20.19 1.33 -9.44
N SER A 696 -19.81 2.42 -10.10
CA SER A 696 -19.29 2.42 -11.45
C SER A 696 -18.26 3.52 -11.66
N LEU A 697 -17.38 3.38 -12.66
CA LEU A 697 -16.44 4.44 -13.06
C LEU A 697 -17.10 5.64 -13.76
N LEU A 698 -18.42 5.59 -13.99
CA LEU A 698 -19.21 6.73 -14.46
C LEU A 698 -19.51 7.71 -13.30
N ASP A 699 -19.86 7.17 -12.13
CA ASP A 699 -20.28 7.94 -10.97
C ASP A 699 -19.13 8.16 -9.98
N TYR A 700 -18.30 7.15 -9.76
CA TYR A 700 -17.04 7.29 -9.04
C TYR A 700 -15.99 7.90 -9.98
N ARG A 701 -15.74 9.17 -9.79
CA ARG A 701 -14.90 9.94 -10.72
C ARG A 701 -13.42 9.71 -10.44
N MET A 702 -12.73 9.23 -11.45
CA MET A 702 -11.28 9.24 -11.53
C MET A 702 -10.82 10.32 -12.50
N ALA A 703 -9.64 10.92 -12.25
CA ALA A 703 -9.08 11.89 -13.19
C ALA A 703 -8.78 11.25 -14.55
N THR A 704 -9.08 11.99 -15.58
CA THR A 704 -8.64 11.71 -16.93
C THR A 704 -7.28 12.33 -17.21
N THR A 705 -6.71 12.12 -18.38
CA THR A 705 -5.47 12.79 -18.80
C THR A 705 -5.58 14.32 -18.82
N ILE A 706 -6.80 14.86 -18.98
CA ILE A 706 -7.04 16.31 -18.94
C ILE A 706 -7.01 16.86 -17.51
N ASP A 707 -7.41 16.04 -16.53
CA ASP A 707 -7.47 16.43 -15.12
C ASP A 707 -6.13 16.20 -14.42
N THR A 708 -5.20 15.45 -15.05
CA THR A 708 -3.89 15.13 -14.47
C THR A 708 -2.98 16.35 -14.50
N PRO A 709 -2.40 16.78 -13.36
CA PRO A 709 -1.46 17.89 -13.33
C PRO A 709 -0.15 17.57 -14.06
N ASP A 710 0.60 18.62 -14.42
CA ASP A 710 2.02 18.47 -14.75
C ASP A 710 2.79 18.12 -13.47
N ILE A 711 3.42 16.93 -13.44
CA ILE A 711 4.13 16.40 -12.27
C ILE A 711 5.63 16.40 -12.54
N GLU A 712 6.38 17.19 -11.79
CA GLU A 712 7.84 17.14 -11.77
C GLU A 712 8.32 16.27 -10.60
N ALA A 713 8.87 15.10 -10.93
CA ALA A 713 9.40 14.14 -9.97
C ALA A 713 10.91 14.33 -9.77
N TYR A 714 11.34 14.68 -8.57
CA TYR A 714 12.73 14.82 -8.16
C TYR A 714 13.13 13.65 -7.26
N ILE A 715 14.18 12.95 -7.64
CA ILE A 715 14.75 11.85 -6.87
C ILE A 715 15.81 12.43 -5.92
N VAL A 716 15.69 12.10 -4.64
CA VAL A 716 16.68 12.36 -3.60
C VAL A 716 17.26 11.02 -3.14
N GLU A 717 18.57 10.95 -2.98
CA GLU A 717 19.30 9.74 -2.70
C GLU A 717 20.05 9.81 -1.35
N SER A 718 19.36 9.75 -0.23
CA SER A 718 20.00 9.52 1.05
C SER A 718 20.28 8.02 1.22
N ILE A 719 21.51 7.61 0.92
CA ILE A 719 21.93 6.20 0.85
C ILE A 719 21.71 5.51 2.20
N ASP A 720 20.80 4.52 2.24
CA ASP A 720 20.48 3.82 3.47
C ASP A 720 21.41 2.63 3.72
N PRO A 721 21.99 2.50 4.92
CA PRO A 721 22.94 1.41 5.22
C PRO A 721 22.30 0.01 5.23
N GLU A 722 20.99 -0.09 5.42
CA GLU A 722 20.25 -1.35 5.50
C GLU A 722 19.62 -1.75 4.16
N GLY A 723 19.47 -0.82 3.22
CA GLY A 723 18.83 -1.06 1.93
C GLY A 723 19.72 -1.74 0.89
N PRO A 724 19.14 -2.47 -0.08
CA PRO A 724 19.92 -3.06 -1.18
C PRO A 724 20.52 -1.95 -2.04
N TYR A 725 21.84 -1.89 -2.12
CA TYR A 725 22.59 -0.78 -2.72
C TYR A 725 22.26 0.60 -2.15
N GLY A 726 21.68 0.65 -0.95
CA GLY A 726 21.25 1.88 -0.31
C GLY A 726 19.83 2.32 -0.66
N ALA A 727 19.06 1.51 -1.36
CA ALA A 727 17.68 1.83 -1.76
C ALA A 727 16.71 1.77 -0.58
N LYS A 728 15.70 2.64 -0.64
CA LYS A 728 14.50 2.66 0.20
C LYS A 728 13.25 2.47 -0.66
N GLU A 729 12.09 2.74 -0.12
CA GLU A 729 10.83 2.65 -0.85
C GLU A 729 10.61 3.84 -1.81
N ALA A 730 9.75 3.65 -2.80
CA ALA A 730 9.21 4.70 -3.67
C ALA A 730 7.74 4.46 -4.04
N GLY A 731 7.12 3.43 -3.44
CA GLY A 731 5.80 2.95 -3.84
C GLY A 731 4.64 3.73 -3.23
N GLU A 732 4.73 4.10 -1.95
CA GLU A 732 3.61 4.66 -1.18
C GLU A 732 3.91 6.05 -0.60
N GLY A 733 5.15 6.33 -0.20
CA GLY A 733 5.57 7.58 0.44
C GLY A 733 5.18 8.85 -0.33
N PRO A 734 5.37 8.92 -1.65
CA PRO A 734 5.06 10.13 -2.42
C PRO A 734 3.57 10.51 -2.48
N LEU A 735 2.66 9.71 -1.92
CA LEU A 735 1.23 10.06 -1.87
C LEU A 735 0.89 10.99 -0.70
N HIS A 736 1.52 10.79 0.47
CA HIS A 736 1.03 11.32 1.75
C HIS A 736 0.93 12.84 1.81
N SER A 737 1.95 13.55 1.40
CA SER A 737 2.02 15.00 1.50
C SER A 737 1.41 15.76 0.32
N SER A 738 0.97 15.07 -0.75
CA SER A 738 0.31 15.72 -1.90
C SER A 738 -1.06 16.31 -1.53
N ILE A 739 -1.84 15.60 -0.71
CA ILE A 739 -3.18 16.00 -0.28
C ILE A 739 -3.14 17.26 0.59
N PRO A 740 -2.38 17.31 1.71
CA PRO A 740 -2.30 18.54 2.50
C PRO A 740 -1.62 19.68 1.76
N ALA A 741 -0.64 19.43 0.88
CA ALA A 741 -0.04 20.47 0.05
C ALA A 741 -1.09 21.15 -0.85
N LEU A 742 -2.02 20.38 -1.43
CA LEU A 742 -3.15 20.94 -2.18
C LEU A 742 -4.07 21.76 -1.29
N GLY A 743 -4.44 21.27 -0.10
CA GLY A 743 -5.26 22.05 0.86
C GLY A 743 -4.61 23.37 1.27
N ASN A 744 -3.29 23.36 1.47
CA ASN A 744 -2.49 24.55 1.78
C ASN A 744 -2.39 25.51 0.58
N ALA A 745 -2.34 24.99 -0.66
CA ALA A 745 -2.38 25.80 -1.88
C ALA A 745 -3.74 26.50 -2.06
N ILE A 746 -4.85 25.81 -1.77
CA ILE A 746 -6.19 26.40 -1.79
C ILE A 746 -6.28 27.54 -0.76
N PHE A 747 -5.72 27.36 0.44
CA PHE A 747 -5.67 28.41 1.43
C PHE A 747 -4.86 29.63 0.96
N ASP A 748 -3.69 29.41 0.34
CA ASP A 748 -2.89 30.52 -0.23
C ASP A 748 -3.63 31.25 -1.34
N ALA A 749 -4.38 30.52 -2.18
CA ALA A 749 -5.12 31.06 -3.31
C ALA A 749 -6.29 31.97 -2.90
N VAL A 750 -7.09 31.55 -1.90
CA VAL A 750 -8.37 32.22 -1.59
C VAL A 750 -8.61 32.48 -0.10
N GLY A 751 -7.70 32.08 0.78
CA GLY A 751 -7.80 32.27 2.23
C GLY A 751 -8.82 31.32 2.91
N VAL A 752 -9.26 30.26 2.26
CA VAL A 752 -10.20 29.27 2.80
C VAL A 752 -9.46 28.01 3.26
N ARG A 753 -9.53 27.67 4.54
CA ARG A 753 -8.91 26.45 5.11
C ARG A 753 -9.93 25.31 5.12
N LEU A 754 -9.76 24.38 4.19
CA LEU A 754 -10.59 23.17 4.11
C LEU A 754 -10.01 22.06 4.99
N ARG A 755 -10.83 21.52 5.90
CA ARG A 755 -10.47 20.44 6.83
C ARG A 755 -11.28 19.16 6.62
N ASP A 756 -12.12 19.12 5.59
CA ASP A 756 -13.00 18.02 5.25
C ASP A 756 -12.84 17.65 3.76
N LEU A 757 -12.39 16.43 3.49
CA LEU A 757 -12.21 15.89 2.15
C LEU A 757 -13.51 15.21 1.62
N PRO A 758 -13.70 15.12 0.29
CA PRO A 758 -12.90 15.73 -0.77
C PRO A 758 -13.14 17.24 -0.86
N PHE A 759 -12.18 17.98 -1.48
CA PHE A 759 -12.27 19.42 -1.71
C PHE A 759 -13.22 19.74 -2.86
N THR A 760 -14.52 19.68 -2.60
CA THR A 760 -15.52 19.91 -3.63
C THR A 760 -15.75 21.41 -3.89
N PRO A 761 -16.22 21.81 -5.10
CA PRO A 761 -16.61 23.18 -5.38
C PRO A 761 -17.60 23.77 -4.37
N ALA A 762 -18.55 22.96 -3.89
CA ALA A 762 -19.54 23.38 -2.91
C ALA A 762 -18.90 23.78 -1.56
N LYS A 763 -17.88 23.02 -1.10
CA LYS A 763 -17.13 23.35 0.13
C LYS A 763 -16.29 24.62 -0.02
N VAL A 764 -15.65 24.81 -1.18
CA VAL A 764 -14.92 26.04 -1.49
C VAL A 764 -15.85 27.25 -1.46
N LEU A 765 -16.98 27.18 -2.16
CA LEU A 765 -17.98 28.25 -2.18
C LEU A 765 -18.56 28.56 -0.79
N ALA A 766 -18.81 27.54 0.03
CA ALA A 766 -19.25 27.72 1.42
C ALA A 766 -18.20 28.48 2.23
N GLY A 767 -16.93 28.08 2.16
CA GLY A 767 -15.85 28.76 2.86
C GLY A 767 -15.62 30.20 2.36
N LEU A 768 -15.75 30.46 1.06
CA LEU A 768 -15.67 31.84 0.50
C LEU A 768 -16.80 32.73 1.01
N ARG A 769 -18.03 32.21 1.15
CA ARG A 769 -19.17 32.94 1.74
C ARG A 769 -18.91 33.28 3.20
N GLU A 770 -18.53 32.31 4.00
CA GLU A 770 -18.20 32.49 5.41
C GLU A 770 -17.08 33.54 5.62
N LYS A 771 -16.06 33.49 4.78
CA LYS A 771 -14.98 34.48 4.79
C LYS A 771 -15.52 35.89 4.52
N ARG A 772 -16.32 36.11 3.46
CA ARG A 772 -16.92 37.41 3.11
C ARG A 772 -17.82 37.94 4.23
N GLU A 773 -18.66 37.10 4.80
CA GLU A 773 -19.53 37.46 5.93
C GLU A 773 -18.71 37.89 7.17
N THR A 774 -17.58 37.24 7.42
CA THR A 774 -16.69 37.60 8.54
C THR A 774 -16.00 38.94 8.29
N GLU A 775 -15.52 39.19 7.08
CA GLU A 775 -14.90 40.44 6.66
C GLU A 775 -15.88 41.61 6.74
N GLU A 776 -17.14 41.43 6.27
CA GLU A 776 -18.21 42.44 6.37
C GLU A 776 -18.55 42.76 7.82
N LYS A 777 -18.63 41.76 8.74
CA LYS A 777 -18.88 41.98 10.17
C LYS A 777 -17.72 42.75 10.83
N LEU A 778 -16.47 42.47 10.48
CA LEU A 778 -15.32 43.22 10.98
C LEU A 778 -15.31 44.67 10.49
N GLU A 779 -15.63 44.91 9.21
CA GLU A 779 -15.71 46.24 8.62
C GLU A 779 -16.89 47.06 9.20
N THR A 780 -17.98 46.40 9.49
CA THR A 780 -19.21 47.10 10.05
C THR A 780 -19.18 47.27 11.57
N GLY A 781 -18.18 46.72 12.26
CA GLY A 781 -18.03 46.86 13.73
C GLY A 781 -19.08 46.12 14.53
N MET A 782 -19.83 45.18 13.95
CA MET A 782 -20.94 44.46 14.60
C MET A 782 -20.51 43.39 15.65
N ASP A 783 -19.26 43.03 15.74
CA ASP A 783 -18.79 41.98 16.66
C ASP A 783 -18.28 42.47 18.03
N ALA A 784 -18.46 43.75 18.39
CA ALA A 784 -18.05 44.28 19.70
C ALA A 784 -19.16 44.27 20.79
N ALA A 785 -20.33 43.66 20.54
CA ALA A 785 -21.39 43.62 21.52
C ALA A 785 -22.19 42.31 21.50
N GLY A 786 -21.74 41.31 22.28
CA GLY A 786 -22.60 40.11 22.47
C GLY A 786 -21.98 38.93 23.22
N VAL A 787 -21.17 39.14 24.28
CA VAL A 787 -21.06 38.23 25.40
C VAL A 787 -21.03 39.07 26.69
N GLY A 788 -22.19 39.56 27.05
CA GLY A 788 -22.52 40.08 28.38
C GLY A 788 -23.53 39.15 28.99
N ASP A 789 -23.12 38.58 30.09
CA ASP A 789 -23.91 37.95 31.16
C ASP A 789 -25.41 37.64 30.91
N ASN A 790 -25.74 36.32 30.81
CA ASN A 790 -26.83 35.75 31.62
C ASN A 790 -26.62 34.20 31.74
#